data_6e148ffcf9962d27f34fd637218ad3db
#
_entry.id   6e148ffcf9962d27f34fd637218ad3db
#
_cell.length_a   1.000
_cell.length_b   1.000
_cell.length_c   1.000
_cell.angle_alpha   90.00
_cell.angle_beta   90.00
_cell.angle_gamma   90.00
#
_symmetry.space_group_name_H-M   'P 1'
#
loop_
_entity.id
_entity.type
_entity.pdbx_description
1 polymer ?
#
loop_
_entity_poly.entity_id
_entity_poly.type
_entity_poly.pdbx_seq_one_letter_code
_entity_poly.pdbx_strand_id
1 'polypeptide(L)'
;MGTITKAPPEERVSTPAPPSGTQNPWIYRPWIDLTVGCGAWSAPLLLAGFYFANSYGRGWSMAFYFLALLSNYPHFMATVYRTYHTRDEFEKYRIYTVHVALLLAVAGVLTHLWYALLPWIFTLYICWSPWHYTGQNFGLLMMFARRAGVSPTEAERRALRLSFIASYILLMLSFHTGTSGDALILSLGLAAKFTLPARAALALFFVGASGWALTSLTRRSNLRTILPVLTLTATQFLWFLLPAAIELVSGREIQQTRYSSGLLAVLHSTQYLWITSYYQKKEARAAGDSNWSFSRYLVTLIAGGIALFIPGPWIVSRVFHSDFAASFLTFTALVNIHHFILDGAIWKLRDSRIAALLLDGQQKSSRAGDEKQNSFAAASRWLTGSAPAARGLRIATIAVLFLWAGMDQLHFWWSSEASALPALQRAAELNPNDSGVQVRLARAEQVAGQRDAALAAMQRAASVNPANLALQESYGRSLIEAGRLVDAYTQFQKIIARWPQDADALVNYGMLAHRLGHDEEAVDNWQRAVAVDPAQSNAQLYLAQALDQQGQLQAAARHYRVYLETIAARRDKNPAATGPVLAALIKVADADAAVNHTADASKGYSAAAGFAEKAGEKTLESLALVHLADFQEKQSDIRGAAQSYQRALQIDAGLSDPRSTASDWFNYAQFLRRQQQPERYVFACLLHSENILQNTPGDELTVVSQGRKESEARLGKEATAVRRDPGGLVAQSLHLQVSAL
;
A
#
# COMPACT_ATOMS: atom_id res chain seq x y z
N MET A 1 -10.38 24.91 52.63
CA MET A 1 -9.54 26.11 52.53
C MET A 1 -8.11 25.70 52.90
N GLY A 2 -7.29 25.43 51.93
CA GLY A 2 -5.88 25.09 52.11
C GLY A 2 -5.06 26.05 51.26
N THR A 3 -4.23 26.82 51.90
CA THR A 3 -3.38 27.88 51.38
C THR A 3 -2.36 27.32 50.40
N ILE A 4 -2.42 27.75 49.14
CA ILE A 4 -1.39 27.52 48.12
C ILE A 4 -0.21 28.40 48.44
N THR A 5 0.86 27.82 48.95
CA THR A 5 2.16 28.49 49.11
C THR A 5 2.77 28.75 47.74
N LYS A 6 2.95 30.02 47.39
CA LYS A 6 3.70 30.47 46.21
C LYS A 6 5.15 29.97 46.32
N ALA A 7 5.62 29.30 45.28
CA ALA A 7 7.03 28.99 45.10
C ALA A 7 7.87 30.28 45.00
N PRO A 8 9.09 30.28 45.52
CA PRO A 8 9.97 31.44 45.45
C PRO A 8 10.34 31.78 44.03
N PRO A 9 10.64 33.07 43.71
CA PRO A 9 11.00 33.46 42.36
C PRO A 9 12.32 32.81 41.94
N GLU A 10 12.30 32.14 40.78
CA GLU A 10 13.52 31.58 40.16
C GLU A 10 14.56 32.69 39.95
N GLU A 11 15.68 32.59 40.66
CA GLU A 11 16.88 33.36 40.36
C GLU A 11 17.26 33.18 38.89
N ARG A 12 17.19 34.26 38.12
CA ARG A 12 17.72 34.28 36.76
C ARG A 12 19.23 34.07 36.84
N VAL A 13 19.68 32.82 36.66
CA VAL A 13 21.10 32.52 36.46
C VAL A 13 21.54 33.31 35.22
N SER A 14 22.33 34.37 35.43
CA SER A 14 22.98 35.14 34.39
C SER A 14 23.87 34.17 33.57
N THR A 15 23.56 33.98 32.31
CA THR A 15 24.42 33.21 31.37
C THR A 15 25.79 33.90 31.34
N PRO A 16 26.90 33.19 31.58
CA PRO A 16 28.23 33.76 31.45
C PRO A 16 28.46 34.33 30.05
N ALA A 17 29.03 35.53 29.97
CA ALA A 17 29.43 36.15 28.72
C ALA A 17 30.43 35.24 27.97
N PRO A 18 30.34 35.14 26.66
CA PRO A 18 31.26 34.29 25.85
C PRO A 18 32.70 34.81 26.01
N PRO A 19 33.71 33.92 26.13
CA PRO A 19 35.09 34.32 26.19
C PRO A 19 35.53 35.00 24.87
N SER A 20 36.22 36.15 25.01
CA SER A 20 36.78 36.92 23.90
C SER A 20 38.00 36.22 23.32
N GLY A 21 37.79 35.29 22.41
CA GLY A 21 38.83 34.65 21.58
C GLY A 21 38.19 34.15 20.28
N THR A 22 38.96 34.10 19.21
CA THR A 22 38.51 33.54 17.90
C THR A 22 37.95 32.14 18.11
N GLN A 23 36.62 32.02 18.26
CA GLN A 23 35.98 30.76 18.55
C GLN A 23 35.99 29.91 17.29
N ASN A 24 36.52 28.69 17.40
CA ASN A 24 36.47 27.70 16.34
C ASN A 24 35.07 27.10 16.26
N PRO A 25 34.25 27.35 15.21
CA PRO A 25 32.93 26.81 15.10
C PRO A 25 32.93 25.29 14.91
N TRP A 26 34.05 24.74 14.48
CA TRP A 26 34.13 23.33 14.06
C TRP A 26 34.34 22.39 15.24
N ILE A 27 33.69 21.22 15.14
CA ILE A 27 33.77 20.11 16.10
C ILE A 27 34.92 19.16 15.75
N TYR A 28 35.01 18.77 14.50
CA TYR A 28 36.09 17.93 13.95
C TYR A 28 36.89 18.71 12.92
N ARG A 29 36.41 18.77 11.68
CA ARG A 29 36.98 19.49 10.55
C ARG A 29 35.86 20.11 9.73
N PRO A 30 36.06 21.25 9.07
CA PRO A 30 35.01 21.95 8.32
C PRO A 30 34.25 21.05 7.36
N TRP A 31 34.93 20.24 6.58
CA TRP A 31 34.28 19.37 5.58
C TRP A 31 33.50 18.23 6.24
N ILE A 32 33.99 17.62 7.34
CA ILE A 32 33.26 16.58 8.07
C ILE A 32 31.99 17.16 8.70
N ASP A 33 32.14 18.31 9.35
CA ASP A 33 31.06 18.95 10.06
C ASP A 33 29.96 19.44 9.11
N LEU A 34 30.32 19.98 7.92
CA LEU A 34 29.37 20.38 6.91
C LEU A 34 28.71 19.18 6.22
N THR A 35 29.49 18.18 5.82
CA THR A 35 28.93 17.02 5.11
C THR A 35 28.08 16.15 6.04
N VAL A 36 28.68 15.64 7.12
CA VAL A 36 28.01 14.70 8.04
C VAL A 36 27.22 15.44 9.11
N GLY A 37 27.86 16.36 9.82
CA GLY A 37 27.24 17.06 10.95
C GLY A 37 26.08 17.98 10.57
N CYS A 38 26.22 18.72 9.47
CA CYS A 38 25.15 19.59 8.95
C CYS A 38 24.29 18.92 7.85
N GLY A 39 24.64 17.70 7.41
CA GLY A 39 23.83 16.94 6.49
C GLY A 39 23.93 17.35 5.02
N ALA A 40 24.99 18.08 4.59
CA ALA A 40 25.12 18.49 3.20
C ALA A 40 25.22 17.31 2.21
N TRP A 41 25.72 16.14 2.63
CA TRP A 41 25.75 14.92 1.84
C TRP A 41 24.36 14.38 1.49
N SER A 42 23.31 14.83 2.19
CA SER A 42 21.95 14.40 1.91
C SER A 42 21.43 14.89 0.57
N ALA A 43 21.92 16.03 0.04
CA ALA A 43 21.45 16.56 -1.23
C ALA A 43 21.68 15.59 -2.41
N PRO A 44 22.91 15.09 -2.68
CA PRO A 44 23.13 14.13 -3.75
C PRO A 44 22.40 12.79 -3.50
N LEU A 45 22.30 12.34 -2.25
CA LEU A 45 21.62 11.08 -1.92
C LEU A 45 20.11 11.17 -2.14
N LEU A 46 19.48 12.30 -1.79
CA LEU A 46 18.07 12.56 -2.05
C LEU A 46 17.78 12.60 -3.55
N LEU A 47 18.58 13.36 -4.32
CA LEU A 47 18.41 13.45 -5.76
C LEU A 47 18.59 12.07 -6.44
N ALA A 48 19.62 11.32 -6.03
CA ALA A 48 19.84 9.96 -6.51
C ALA A 48 18.67 9.04 -6.14
N GLY A 49 18.15 9.14 -4.91
CA GLY A 49 16.99 8.38 -4.43
C GLY A 49 15.75 8.63 -5.27
N PHE A 50 15.41 9.88 -5.55
CA PHE A 50 14.25 10.22 -6.38
C PHE A 50 14.40 9.78 -7.84
N TYR A 51 15.62 9.86 -8.39
CA TYR A 51 15.88 9.48 -9.77
C TYR A 51 15.93 7.95 -9.97
N PHE A 52 16.61 7.22 -9.08
CA PHE A 52 16.89 5.79 -9.26
C PHE A 52 15.94 4.86 -8.51
N ALA A 53 15.15 5.33 -7.54
CA ALA A 53 14.30 4.46 -6.72
C ALA A 53 13.31 3.61 -7.54
N ASN A 54 12.79 4.15 -8.64
CA ASN A 54 11.88 3.43 -9.53
C ASN A 54 12.58 2.47 -10.49
N SER A 55 13.83 2.75 -10.86
CA SER A 55 14.59 1.96 -11.84
C SER A 55 15.38 0.80 -11.19
N TYR A 56 15.79 0.97 -9.94
CA TYR A 56 16.64 0.03 -9.20
C TYR A 56 16.09 -0.28 -7.80
N GLY A 57 14.77 -0.42 -7.68
CA GLY A 57 14.07 -0.53 -6.39
C GLY A 57 14.62 -1.61 -5.46
N ARG A 58 15.00 -2.79 -6.00
CA ARG A 58 15.61 -3.88 -5.21
C ARG A 58 16.98 -3.48 -4.64
N GLY A 59 17.88 -2.99 -5.50
CA GLY A 59 19.23 -2.57 -5.05
C GLY A 59 19.16 -1.43 -4.05
N TRP A 60 18.22 -0.50 -4.23
CA TRP A 60 18.00 0.61 -3.33
C TRP A 60 17.50 0.14 -1.95
N SER A 61 16.51 -0.74 -1.92
CA SER A 61 16.00 -1.33 -0.67
C SER A 61 17.07 -2.12 0.08
N MET A 62 17.88 -2.91 -0.63
CA MET A 62 19.00 -3.65 -0.04
C MET A 62 20.05 -2.72 0.56
N ALA A 63 20.43 -1.65 -0.17
CA ALA A 63 21.38 -0.68 0.32
C ALA A 63 20.90 0.01 1.61
N PHE A 64 19.63 0.40 1.67
CA PHE A 64 19.05 1.01 2.88
C PHE A 64 18.93 0.03 4.03
N TYR A 65 18.57 -1.21 3.77
CA TYR A 65 18.50 -2.23 4.82
C TYR A 65 19.88 -2.51 5.42
N PHE A 66 20.92 -2.56 4.59
CA PHE A 66 22.30 -2.67 5.04
C PHE A 66 22.79 -1.42 5.78
N LEU A 67 22.48 -0.21 5.27
CA LEU A 67 22.82 1.05 5.93
C LEU A 67 22.15 1.21 7.29
N ALA A 68 20.98 0.60 7.50
CA ALA A 68 20.33 0.58 8.79
C ALA A 68 21.20 -0.10 9.86
N LEU A 69 21.92 -1.19 9.54
CA LEU A 69 22.87 -1.84 10.45
C LEU A 69 24.04 -0.92 10.83
N LEU A 70 24.49 -0.09 9.90
CA LEU A 70 25.70 0.73 10.10
C LEU A 70 25.42 2.11 10.70
N SER A 71 24.23 2.65 10.52
CA SER A 71 23.88 3.99 10.97
C SER A 71 22.62 4.04 11.82
N ASN A 72 21.52 3.46 11.34
CA ASN A 72 20.23 3.64 12.00
C ASN A 72 20.14 2.88 13.33
N TYR A 73 20.48 1.59 13.38
CA TYR A 73 20.45 0.80 14.62
C TYR A 73 21.50 1.27 15.65
N PRO A 74 22.75 1.61 15.25
CA PRO A 74 23.72 2.16 16.18
C PRO A 74 23.31 3.49 16.83
N HIS A 75 22.54 4.34 16.15
CA HIS A 75 22.15 5.62 16.75
C HIS A 75 21.15 5.43 17.91
N PHE A 76 20.23 4.45 17.82
CA PHE A 76 19.37 4.09 18.95
C PHE A 76 20.19 3.57 20.12
N MET A 77 21.16 2.71 19.82
CA MET A 77 22.07 2.18 20.85
C MET A 77 22.90 3.31 21.49
N ALA A 78 23.25 4.37 20.75
CA ALA A 78 23.97 5.51 21.33
C ALA A 78 23.15 6.21 22.44
N THR A 79 21.83 6.36 22.26
CA THR A 79 20.93 6.88 23.28
C THR A 79 20.79 5.91 24.47
N VAL A 80 20.62 4.61 24.19
CA VAL A 80 20.58 3.58 25.24
C VAL A 80 21.91 3.56 26.00
N TYR A 81 23.04 3.50 25.28
CA TYR A 81 24.37 3.51 25.90
C TYR A 81 24.52 4.69 26.85
N ARG A 82 24.13 5.89 26.44
CA ARG A 82 24.24 7.08 27.25
C ARG A 82 23.38 7.04 28.52
N THR A 83 22.17 6.50 28.44
CA THR A 83 21.22 6.49 29.57
C THR A 83 21.40 5.31 30.52
N TYR A 84 21.98 4.20 30.05
CA TYR A 84 22.12 2.97 30.83
C TYR A 84 23.57 2.67 31.22
N HIS A 85 24.55 3.41 30.68
CA HIS A 85 25.98 3.12 30.87
C HIS A 85 26.46 3.38 32.31
N THR A 86 25.97 4.41 32.96
CA THR A 86 26.31 4.75 34.35
C THR A 86 25.07 4.69 35.24
N ARG A 87 25.28 4.37 36.51
CA ARG A 87 24.19 4.32 37.49
C ARG A 87 23.55 5.69 37.69
N ASP A 88 24.34 6.75 37.76
CA ASP A 88 23.86 8.10 37.95
C ASP A 88 22.93 8.58 36.82
N GLU A 89 23.30 8.33 35.56
CA GLU A 89 22.45 8.64 34.41
C GLU A 89 21.20 7.76 34.39
N PHE A 90 21.32 6.46 34.71
CA PHE A 90 20.17 5.56 34.81
C PHE A 90 19.16 6.02 35.88
N GLU A 91 19.63 6.37 37.08
CA GLU A 91 18.76 6.86 38.17
C GLU A 91 18.18 8.24 37.87
N LYS A 92 18.97 9.13 37.26
CA LYS A 92 18.50 10.47 36.83
C LYS A 92 17.33 10.36 35.82
N TYR A 93 17.37 9.39 34.96
CA TYR A 93 16.35 9.19 33.91
C TYR A 93 15.42 8.00 34.18
N ARG A 94 15.32 7.50 35.43
CA ARG A 94 14.60 6.30 35.84
C ARG A 94 13.17 6.20 35.31
N ILE A 95 12.45 7.30 35.23
CA ILE A 95 11.09 7.34 34.65
C ILE A 95 11.11 6.84 33.20
N TYR A 96 12.07 7.31 32.43
CA TYR A 96 12.17 6.98 30.99
C TYR A 96 12.80 5.62 30.74
N THR A 97 13.84 5.27 31.50
CA THR A 97 14.59 4.03 31.34
C THR A 97 13.86 2.80 31.90
N VAL A 98 12.97 2.94 32.87
CA VAL A 98 12.24 1.83 33.48
C VAL A 98 10.75 1.92 33.15
N HIS A 99 10.06 2.97 33.59
CA HIS A 99 8.60 3.00 33.51
C HIS A 99 8.10 3.13 32.07
N VAL A 100 8.69 4.03 31.27
CA VAL A 100 8.34 4.16 29.85
C VAL A 100 8.74 2.90 29.08
N ALA A 101 9.91 2.33 29.32
CA ALA A 101 10.33 1.08 28.67
C ALA A 101 9.36 -0.07 28.99
N LEU A 102 8.92 -0.21 30.23
CA LEU A 102 7.93 -1.22 30.62
C LEU A 102 6.57 -0.97 29.96
N LEU A 103 6.10 0.27 29.94
CA LEU A 103 4.86 0.65 29.23
C LEU A 103 4.91 0.27 27.74
N LEU A 104 6.02 0.57 27.08
CA LEU A 104 6.21 0.21 25.67
C LEU A 104 6.34 -1.28 25.46
N ALA A 105 6.97 -2.01 26.38
CA ALA A 105 7.00 -3.48 26.33
C ALA A 105 5.58 -4.07 26.45
N VAL A 106 4.75 -3.56 27.35
CA VAL A 106 3.33 -3.95 27.45
C VAL A 106 2.58 -3.60 26.15
N ALA A 107 2.79 -2.40 25.60
CA ALA A 107 2.20 -2.03 24.31
C ALA A 107 2.62 -2.98 23.18
N GLY A 108 3.87 -3.45 23.18
CA GLY A 108 4.37 -4.46 22.24
C GLY A 108 3.65 -5.79 22.36
N VAL A 109 3.46 -6.30 23.57
CA VAL A 109 2.69 -7.53 23.81
C VAL A 109 1.24 -7.34 23.35
N LEU A 110 0.60 -6.24 23.73
CA LEU A 110 -0.79 -5.95 23.31
C LEU A 110 -0.93 -5.87 21.79
N THR A 111 0.06 -5.30 21.09
CA THR A 111 0.04 -5.22 19.62
C THR A 111 0.12 -6.60 18.96
N HIS A 112 0.86 -7.53 19.56
CA HIS A 112 0.91 -8.92 19.05
C HIS A 112 -0.37 -9.70 19.35
N LEU A 113 -1.07 -9.39 20.44
CA LEU A 113 -2.38 -9.97 20.76
C LEU A 113 -3.51 -9.34 19.95
N TRP A 114 -3.41 -8.05 19.65
CA TRP A 114 -4.42 -7.27 18.91
C TRP A 114 -3.78 -6.48 17.78
N TYR A 115 -3.70 -7.07 16.61
CA TYR A 115 -3.10 -6.47 15.42
C TYR A 115 -3.69 -5.11 15.03
N ALA A 116 -4.94 -4.82 15.40
CA ALA A 116 -5.59 -3.53 15.18
C ALA A 116 -4.86 -2.34 15.84
N LEU A 117 -3.98 -2.60 16.80
CA LEU A 117 -3.16 -1.56 17.44
C LEU A 117 -1.94 -1.15 16.58
N LEU A 118 -1.46 -2.04 15.71
CA LEU A 118 -0.24 -1.77 14.92
C LEU A 118 -0.35 -0.50 14.06
N PRO A 119 -1.43 -0.25 13.28
CA PRO A 119 -1.55 0.99 12.52
C PRO A 119 -1.50 2.25 13.39
N TRP A 120 -2.08 2.23 14.60
CA TRP A 120 -2.04 3.36 15.53
C TRP A 120 -0.63 3.66 16.03
N ILE A 121 0.07 2.62 16.50
CA ILE A 121 1.45 2.75 17.00
C ILE A 121 2.39 3.16 15.86
N PHE A 122 2.22 2.56 14.68
CA PHE A 122 3.06 2.86 13.54
C PHE A 122 2.81 4.29 13.00
N THR A 123 1.56 4.73 12.94
CA THR A 123 1.22 6.11 12.57
C THR A 123 1.81 7.11 13.56
N LEU A 124 1.71 6.84 14.86
CA LEU A 124 2.34 7.68 15.90
C LEU A 124 3.85 7.78 15.67
N TYR A 125 4.52 6.66 15.43
CA TYR A 125 5.95 6.62 15.11
C TYR A 125 6.29 7.47 13.88
N ILE A 126 5.58 7.25 12.76
CA ILE A 126 5.83 7.96 11.50
C ILE A 126 5.59 9.46 11.62
N CYS A 127 4.57 9.89 12.37
CA CYS A 127 4.30 11.31 12.62
C CYS A 127 5.32 11.95 13.58
N TRP A 128 5.83 11.19 14.56
CA TRP A 128 6.79 11.71 15.53
C TRP A 128 8.22 11.80 14.99
N SER A 129 8.62 10.90 14.10
CA SER A 129 9.97 10.86 13.51
C SER A 129 10.39 12.19 12.88
N PRO A 130 9.62 12.83 11.99
CA PRO A 130 9.99 14.13 11.41
C PRO A 130 10.04 15.26 12.42
N TRP A 131 9.22 15.22 13.49
CA TRP A 131 9.31 16.16 14.59
C TRP A 131 10.66 16.05 15.32
N HIS A 132 11.08 14.81 15.58
CA HIS A 132 12.36 14.52 16.22
C HIS A 132 13.54 15.03 15.36
N TYR A 133 13.53 14.76 14.03
CA TYR A 133 14.54 15.24 13.09
C TYR A 133 14.58 16.77 13.02
N THR A 134 13.42 17.42 13.02
CA THR A 134 13.30 18.88 13.04
C THR A 134 13.92 19.46 14.33
N GLY A 135 13.65 18.83 15.47
CA GLY A 135 14.22 19.22 16.77
C GLY A 135 15.74 19.09 16.81
N GLN A 136 16.29 18.00 16.27
CA GLN A 136 17.73 17.79 16.17
C GLN A 136 18.41 18.84 15.26
N ASN A 137 17.89 19.05 14.05
CA ASN A 137 18.43 20.04 13.13
C ASN A 137 18.45 21.45 13.74
N PHE A 138 17.35 21.83 14.40
CA PHE A 138 17.29 23.12 15.10
C PHE A 138 18.28 23.20 16.28
N GLY A 139 18.40 22.11 17.07
CA GLY A 139 19.35 22.02 18.17
C GLY A 139 20.80 22.17 17.72
N LEU A 140 21.19 21.48 16.65
CA LEU A 140 22.52 21.58 16.03
C LEU A 140 22.77 22.97 15.45
N LEU A 141 21.79 23.57 14.80
CA LEU A 141 21.86 24.94 14.29
C LEU A 141 22.18 25.91 15.42
N MET A 142 21.47 25.84 16.54
CA MET A 142 21.70 26.69 17.70
C MET A 142 23.05 26.42 18.38
N MET A 143 23.51 25.18 18.40
CA MET A 143 24.82 24.79 18.89
C MET A 143 25.95 25.43 18.05
N PHE A 144 25.88 25.30 16.73
CA PHE A 144 26.88 25.88 15.83
C PHE A 144 26.88 27.40 15.86
N ALA A 145 25.71 28.05 15.95
CA ALA A 145 25.62 29.50 16.12
C ALA A 145 26.35 29.95 17.38
N ARG A 146 26.14 29.28 18.54
CA ARG A 146 26.86 29.58 19.78
C ARG A 146 28.37 29.32 19.68
N ARG A 147 28.79 28.22 19.06
CA ARG A 147 30.22 27.93 18.85
C ARG A 147 30.91 28.97 17.95
N ALA A 148 30.18 29.48 16.99
CA ALA A 148 30.63 30.56 16.11
C ALA A 148 30.69 31.94 16.77
N GLY A 149 30.27 32.04 18.06
CA GLY A 149 30.16 33.30 18.74
C GLY A 149 29.02 34.21 18.26
N VAL A 150 28.12 33.67 17.48
CA VAL A 150 26.96 34.35 16.94
C VAL A 150 25.74 34.03 17.79
N SER A 151 25.22 35.06 18.48
CA SER A 151 24.00 34.94 19.27
C SER A 151 22.82 35.46 18.46
N PRO A 152 21.94 34.59 17.93
CA PRO A 152 20.71 35.02 17.28
C PRO A 152 19.86 35.83 18.28
N THR A 153 19.30 36.93 17.85
CA THR A 153 18.29 37.68 18.61
C THR A 153 17.07 36.79 18.88
N GLU A 154 16.25 37.16 19.85
CA GLU A 154 15.04 36.40 20.16
C GLU A 154 14.08 36.32 18.94
N ALA A 155 13.99 37.41 18.16
CA ALA A 155 13.20 37.44 16.90
C ALA A 155 13.75 36.47 15.82
N GLU A 156 15.05 36.47 15.59
CA GLU A 156 15.71 35.56 14.66
C GLU A 156 15.56 34.09 15.09
N ARG A 157 15.76 33.83 16.40
CA ARG A 157 15.56 32.50 16.97
C ARG A 157 14.13 31.99 16.79
N ARG A 158 13.13 32.88 17.05
CA ARG A 158 11.71 32.55 16.81
C ARG A 158 11.40 32.32 15.35
N ALA A 159 11.89 33.16 14.45
CA ALA A 159 11.70 32.99 13.01
C ALA A 159 12.26 31.66 12.50
N LEU A 160 13.51 31.31 12.85
CA LEU A 160 14.10 30.03 12.53
C LEU A 160 13.33 28.85 13.14
N ARG A 161 12.92 28.96 14.40
CA ARG A 161 12.14 27.89 15.04
C ARG A 161 10.78 27.68 14.36
N LEU A 162 10.07 28.76 14.08
CA LEU A 162 8.76 28.69 13.45
C LEU A 162 8.85 28.20 11.99
N SER A 163 9.92 28.58 11.26
CA SER A 163 10.14 28.05 9.91
C SER A 163 10.37 26.53 9.92
N PHE A 164 11.16 26.02 10.87
CA PHE A 164 11.37 24.57 11.03
C PHE A 164 10.07 23.83 11.39
N ILE A 165 9.27 24.41 12.30
CA ILE A 165 7.95 23.86 12.63
C ILE A 165 7.02 23.88 11.41
N ALA A 166 7.03 24.97 10.62
CA ALA A 166 6.22 25.05 9.40
C ALA A 166 6.58 23.95 8.38
N SER A 167 7.87 23.63 8.24
CA SER A 167 8.31 22.53 7.38
C SER A 167 7.81 21.16 7.86
N TYR A 168 7.80 20.94 9.17
CA TYR A 168 7.21 19.73 9.77
C TYR A 168 5.70 19.64 9.52
N ILE A 169 4.95 20.74 9.76
CA ILE A 169 3.50 20.77 9.53
C ILE A 169 3.19 20.52 8.04
N LEU A 170 3.99 21.08 7.14
CA LEU A 170 3.84 20.83 5.69
C LEU A 170 3.94 19.34 5.37
N LEU A 171 4.92 18.63 5.95
CA LEU A 171 5.07 17.19 5.76
C LEU A 171 3.90 16.41 6.36
N MET A 172 3.40 16.81 7.55
CA MET A 172 2.23 16.19 8.17
C MET A 172 0.98 16.37 7.30
N LEU A 173 0.77 17.54 6.74
CA LEU A 173 -0.33 17.75 5.79
C LEU A 173 -0.20 16.85 4.55
N SER A 174 1.02 16.58 4.07
CA SER A 174 1.23 15.60 2.99
C SER A 174 0.81 14.20 3.39
N PHE A 175 1.16 13.75 4.60
CA PHE A 175 0.79 12.42 5.12
C PHE A 175 -0.73 12.21 5.24
N HIS A 176 -1.45 13.28 5.54
CA HIS A 176 -2.88 13.22 5.85
C HIS A 176 -3.77 13.74 4.71
N THR A 177 -3.21 14.04 3.52
CA THR A 177 -3.96 14.43 2.33
C THR A 177 -4.47 13.19 1.60
N GLY A 178 -5.78 13.09 1.41
CA GLY A 178 -6.41 11.93 0.77
C GLY A 178 -6.33 10.66 1.61
N THR A 179 -6.64 9.52 0.99
CA THR A 179 -6.52 8.20 1.60
C THR A 179 -5.08 7.71 1.47
N SER A 180 -4.52 7.18 2.54
CA SER A 180 -3.20 6.55 2.48
C SER A 180 -3.26 5.28 1.64
N GLY A 181 -2.34 5.12 0.69
CA GLY A 181 -2.12 3.85 -0.01
C GLY A 181 -1.42 2.79 0.86
N ASP A 182 -1.02 3.14 2.09
CA ASP A 182 -0.37 2.25 3.05
C ASP A 182 -1.36 1.92 4.19
N ALA A 183 -1.76 0.66 4.27
CA ALA A 183 -2.71 0.17 5.27
C ALA A 183 -2.22 0.35 6.73
N LEU A 184 -0.93 0.59 6.94
CA LEU A 184 -0.34 0.83 8.25
C LEU A 184 -0.38 2.31 8.67
N ILE A 185 -0.77 3.22 7.79
CA ILE A 185 -0.84 4.65 8.09
C ILE A 185 -2.29 5.09 8.11
N LEU A 186 -2.74 5.52 9.28
CA LEU A 186 -4.06 6.11 9.48
C LEU A 186 -4.06 7.56 8.99
N SER A 187 -4.47 7.78 7.74
CA SER A 187 -4.65 9.13 7.19
C SER A 187 -5.94 9.77 7.69
N LEU A 188 -5.91 11.09 7.92
CA LEU A 188 -7.11 11.87 8.25
C LEU A 188 -8.01 12.13 7.02
N GLY A 189 -7.57 11.78 5.81
CA GLY A 189 -8.35 11.95 4.59
C GLY A 189 -8.63 13.40 4.22
N LEU A 190 -7.72 14.33 4.56
CA LEU A 190 -7.92 15.75 4.32
C LEU A 190 -8.02 16.05 2.83
N ALA A 191 -9.00 16.86 2.44
CA ALA A 191 -9.21 17.18 1.03
C ALA A 191 -8.06 18.03 0.45
N ALA A 192 -7.52 17.62 -0.69
CA ALA A 192 -6.39 18.27 -1.37
C ALA A 192 -6.64 19.76 -1.64
N LYS A 193 -7.88 20.17 -1.91
CA LYS A 193 -8.26 21.59 -2.12
C LYS A 193 -7.92 22.50 -0.94
N PHE A 194 -7.84 21.97 0.28
CA PHE A 194 -7.43 22.72 1.47
C PHE A 194 -5.95 22.54 1.81
N THR A 195 -5.42 21.32 1.64
CA THR A 195 -4.04 21.02 2.04
C THR A 195 -3.01 21.57 1.06
N LEU A 196 -3.28 21.60 -0.24
CA LEU A 196 -2.35 22.17 -1.23
C LEU A 196 -2.04 23.65 -0.99
N PRO A 197 -3.02 24.58 -0.86
CA PRO A 197 -2.72 25.98 -0.57
C PRO A 197 -2.08 26.16 0.81
N ALA A 198 -2.46 25.38 1.82
CA ALA A 198 -1.84 25.42 3.13
C ALA A 198 -0.36 25.00 3.08
N ARG A 199 -0.03 23.94 2.34
CA ARG A 199 1.36 23.49 2.11
C ARG A 199 2.18 24.56 1.38
N ALA A 200 1.61 25.20 0.36
CA ALA A 200 2.26 26.30 -0.35
C ALA A 200 2.53 27.50 0.57
N ALA A 201 1.57 27.91 1.39
CA ALA A 201 1.72 28.99 2.36
C ALA A 201 2.82 28.68 3.40
N LEU A 202 2.87 27.44 3.92
CA LEU A 202 3.91 27.00 4.86
C LEU A 202 5.29 26.96 4.21
N ALA A 203 5.39 26.58 2.94
CA ALA A 203 6.65 26.62 2.20
C ALA A 203 7.16 28.05 2.00
N LEU A 204 6.28 28.97 1.59
CA LEU A 204 6.62 30.40 1.49
C LEU A 204 7.00 30.99 2.83
N PHE A 205 6.30 30.64 3.90
CA PHE A 205 6.64 31.07 5.24
C PHE A 205 8.01 30.55 5.66
N PHE A 206 8.33 29.28 5.41
CA PHE A 206 9.66 28.72 5.68
C PHE A 206 10.75 29.53 4.98
N VAL A 207 10.62 29.76 3.67
CA VAL A 207 11.60 30.50 2.89
C VAL A 207 11.73 31.95 3.37
N GLY A 208 10.61 32.64 3.61
CA GLY A 208 10.58 34.04 4.05
C GLY A 208 11.18 34.23 5.45
N ALA A 209 10.72 33.43 6.43
CA ALA A 209 11.15 33.55 7.82
C ALA A 209 12.62 33.13 8.01
N SER A 210 13.04 31.99 7.41
CA SER A 210 14.43 31.56 7.47
C SER A 210 15.33 32.48 6.66
N GLY A 211 14.93 32.92 5.46
CA GLY A 211 15.66 33.86 4.63
C GLY A 211 15.89 35.20 5.32
N TRP A 212 14.86 35.75 5.97
CA TRP A 212 15.01 36.97 6.78
C TRP A 212 16.02 36.79 7.92
N ALA A 213 15.85 35.73 8.72
CA ALA A 213 16.74 35.46 9.85
C ALA A 213 18.19 35.24 9.42
N LEU A 214 18.43 34.46 8.37
CA LEU A 214 19.76 34.19 7.82
C LEU A 214 20.39 35.46 7.25
N THR A 215 19.65 36.28 6.52
CA THR A 215 20.13 37.56 6.00
C THR A 215 20.53 38.51 7.13
N SER A 216 19.75 38.56 8.20
CA SER A 216 20.08 39.35 9.38
C SER A 216 21.35 38.84 10.06
N LEU A 217 21.53 37.52 10.17
CA LEU A 217 22.74 36.91 10.74
C LEU A 217 23.96 37.14 9.87
N THR A 218 23.86 37.02 8.54
CA THR A 218 24.99 37.23 7.61
C THR A 218 25.50 38.65 7.61
N ARG A 219 24.63 39.63 7.83
CA ARG A 219 25.04 41.05 7.94
C ARG A 219 25.91 41.35 9.18
N ARG A 220 25.82 40.52 10.23
CA ARG A 220 26.52 40.70 11.51
C ARG A 220 27.66 39.71 11.73
N SER A 221 27.90 38.78 10.78
CA SER A 221 28.81 37.66 10.94
C SER A 221 29.57 37.37 9.66
N ASN A 222 30.76 36.75 9.79
CA ASN A 222 31.48 36.27 8.63
C ASN A 222 30.79 35.03 8.05
N LEU A 223 30.63 34.98 6.72
CA LEU A 223 30.00 33.87 6.02
C LEU A 223 30.60 32.50 6.39
N ARG A 224 31.92 32.41 6.54
CA ARG A 224 32.60 31.16 6.92
C ARG A 224 32.20 30.65 8.31
N THR A 225 31.92 31.54 9.25
CA THR A 225 31.53 31.19 10.63
C THR A 225 30.08 30.70 10.72
N ILE A 226 29.20 31.22 9.89
CA ILE A 226 27.79 30.83 9.91
C ILE A 226 27.44 29.77 8.87
N LEU A 227 28.43 29.30 8.09
CA LEU A 227 28.20 28.27 7.08
C LEU A 227 27.49 27.01 7.60
N PRO A 228 27.76 26.48 8.83
CA PRO A 228 26.98 25.40 9.41
C PRO A 228 25.49 25.72 9.60
N VAL A 229 25.18 26.97 10.01
CA VAL A 229 23.79 27.43 10.20
C VAL A 229 23.05 27.49 8.87
N LEU A 230 23.69 27.99 7.82
CA LEU A 230 23.15 28.02 6.46
C LEU A 230 22.93 26.60 5.94
N THR A 231 23.92 25.72 6.11
CA THR A 231 23.85 24.33 5.65
C THR A 231 22.72 23.56 6.36
N LEU A 232 22.57 23.70 7.68
CA LEU A 232 21.47 23.05 8.42
C LEU A 232 20.08 23.56 8.01
N THR A 233 19.96 24.86 7.69
CA THR A 233 18.68 25.38 7.16
C THR A 233 18.40 24.84 5.77
N ALA A 234 19.41 24.73 4.92
CA ALA A 234 19.28 24.09 3.60
C ALA A 234 18.96 22.59 3.72
N THR A 235 19.56 21.89 4.68
CA THR A 235 19.25 20.48 4.98
C THR A 235 17.80 20.33 5.42
N GLN A 236 17.29 21.21 6.27
CA GLN A 236 15.88 21.21 6.67
C GLN A 236 14.95 21.42 5.46
N PHE A 237 15.30 22.35 4.57
CA PHE A 237 14.57 22.55 3.31
C PHE A 237 14.58 21.28 2.45
N LEU A 238 15.72 20.66 2.23
CA LEU A 238 15.88 19.46 1.43
C LEU A 238 15.09 18.27 2.00
N TRP A 239 15.07 18.12 3.31
CA TRP A 239 14.42 16.98 3.95
C TRP A 239 12.89 17.10 3.99
N PHE A 240 12.33 18.29 4.01
CA PHE A 240 10.90 18.47 4.27
C PHE A 240 10.13 19.17 3.14
N LEU A 241 10.77 20.07 2.39
CA LEU A 241 10.10 20.82 1.34
C LEU A 241 10.33 20.23 -0.05
N LEU A 242 11.55 19.71 -0.31
CA LEU A 242 11.91 19.18 -1.62
C LEU A 242 10.99 18.03 -2.07
N PRO A 243 10.60 17.04 -1.21
CA PRO A 243 9.66 16.01 -1.60
C PRO A 243 8.32 16.57 -2.07
N ALA A 244 7.77 17.52 -1.34
CA ALA A 244 6.51 18.18 -1.71
C ALA A 244 6.63 18.96 -3.03
N ALA A 245 7.78 19.59 -3.30
CA ALA A 245 8.05 20.28 -4.55
C ALA A 245 8.16 19.30 -5.73
N ILE A 246 8.84 18.16 -5.54
CA ILE A 246 8.95 17.11 -6.56
C ILE A 246 7.57 16.53 -6.88
N GLU A 247 6.76 16.23 -5.86
CA GLU A 247 5.39 15.74 -6.03
C GLU A 247 4.56 16.73 -6.86
N LEU A 248 4.63 18.02 -6.53
CA LEU A 248 3.88 19.06 -7.23
C LEU A 248 4.30 19.19 -8.70
N VAL A 249 5.60 19.12 -9.01
CA VAL A 249 6.14 19.30 -10.37
C VAL A 249 6.02 18.04 -11.21
N SER A 250 6.23 16.85 -10.62
CA SER A 250 6.26 15.59 -11.35
C SER A 250 4.90 14.86 -11.39
N GLY A 251 3.95 15.25 -10.55
CA GLY A 251 2.69 14.53 -10.33
C GLY A 251 2.87 13.14 -9.74
N ARG A 252 4.07 12.80 -9.28
CA ARG A 252 4.38 11.47 -8.69
C ARG A 252 4.22 11.51 -7.19
N GLU A 253 3.36 10.66 -6.66
CA GLU A 253 3.23 10.46 -5.21
C GLU A 253 4.52 9.85 -4.64
N ILE A 254 5.04 10.47 -3.59
CA ILE A 254 6.20 9.96 -2.85
C ILE A 254 5.68 9.10 -1.70
N GLN A 255 6.03 7.82 -1.70
CA GLN A 255 5.69 6.92 -0.59
C GLN A 255 6.37 7.39 0.70
N GLN A 256 5.61 8.03 1.56
CA GLN A 256 6.12 8.71 2.76
C GLN A 256 6.78 7.76 3.75
N THR A 257 6.30 6.51 3.86
CA THR A 257 6.94 5.47 4.68
C THR A 257 8.37 5.19 4.24
N ARG A 258 8.61 4.99 2.95
CA ARG A 258 9.96 4.75 2.41
C ARG A 258 10.86 5.98 2.55
N TYR A 259 10.30 7.16 2.38
CA TYR A 259 11.04 8.41 2.52
C TYR A 259 11.40 8.70 3.99
N SER A 260 10.42 8.72 4.88
CA SER A 260 10.61 9.11 6.28
C SER A 260 11.34 8.05 7.09
N SER A 261 10.92 6.79 7.02
CA SER A 261 11.52 5.70 7.79
C SER A 261 12.76 5.07 7.15
N GLY A 262 12.95 5.24 5.85
CA GLY A 262 14.14 4.75 5.13
C GLY A 262 15.20 5.83 5.00
N LEU A 263 15.01 6.75 4.07
CA LEU A 263 16.04 7.71 3.67
C LEU A 263 16.37 8.71 4.77
N LEU A 264 15.36 9.41 5.32
CA LEU A 264 15.58 10.40 6.37
C LEU A 264 16.13 9.76 7.65
N ALA A 265 15.74 8.53 7.97
CA ALA A 265 16.27 7.82 9.13
C ALA A 265 17.78 7.59 9.02
N VAL A 266 18.30 7.21 7.86
CA VAL A 266 19.76 7.05 7.63
C VAL A 266 20.49 8.39 7.73
N LEU A 267 19.94 9.45 7.12
CA LEU A 267 20.53 10.79 7.12
C LEU A 267 20.63 11.35 8.54
N HIS A 268 19.52 11.30 9.28
CA HIS A 268 19.41 11.73 10.67
C HIS A 268 20.35 10.93 11.59
N SER A 269 20.35 9.60 11.45
CA SER A 269 21.17 8.71 12.28
C SER A 269 22.66 8.96 12.13
N THR A 270 23.11 9.19 10.91
CA THR A 270 24.51 9.50 10.63
C THR A 270 24.94 10.81 11.30
N GLN A 271 24.08 11.83 11.24
CA GLN A 271 24.28 13.12 11.91
C GLN A 271 24.31 12.95 13.43
N TYR A 272 23.40 12.09 13.98
CA TYR A 272 23.35 11.78 15.41
C TYR A 272 24.59 11.05 15.90
N LEU A 273 25.07 10.04 15.16
CA LEU A 273 26.29 9.33 15.51
C LEU A 273 27.54 10.24 15.50
N TRP A 274 27.57 11.23 14.59
CA TRP A 274 28.62 12.22 14.54
C TRP A 274 28.67 13.03 15.84
N ILE A 275 27.56 13.57 16.32
CA ILE A 275 27.54 14.41 17.55
C ILE A 275 27.73 13.58 18.82
N THR A 276 27.13 12.39 18.89
CA THR A 276 27.26 11.51 20.07
C THR A 276 28.67 10.96 20.21
N SER A 277 29.35 10.66 19.12
CA SER A 277 30.76 10.24 19.16
C SER A 277 31.69 11.35 19.69
N TYR A 278 31.44 12.59 19.29
CA TYR A 278 32.17 13.72 19.83
C TYR A 278 31.93 13.90 21.33
N TYR A 279 30.65 13.89 21.74
CA TYR A 279 30.26 13.97 23.13
C TYR A 279 30.94 12.89 23.98
N GLN A 280 30.85 11.64 23.54
CA GLN A 280 31.41 10.50 24.27
C GLN A 280 32.93 10.57 24.38
N LYS A 281 33.62 11.03 23.34
CA LYS A 281 35.07 11.26 23.37
C LYS A 281 35.45 12.34 24.39
N LYS A 282 34.68 13.42 24.48
CA LYS A 282 34.93 14.49 25.44
C LYS A 282 34.64 14.04 26.87
N GLU A 283 33.56 13.29 27.08
CA GLU A 283 33.20 12.74 28.38
C GLU A 283 34.25 11.75 28.89
N ALA A 284 34.69 10.81 28.07
CA ALA A 284 35.75 9.88 28.41
C ALA A 284 37.07 10.57 28.80
N ARG A 285 37.45 11.63 28.05
CA ARG A 285 38.62 12.45 28.40
C ARG A 285 38.47 13.19 29.73
N ALA A 286 37.26 13.73 29.99
CA ALA A 286 36.98 14.40 31.25
C ALA A 286 36.97 13.41 32.43
N ALA A 287 36.62 12.15 32.19
CA ALA A 287 36.71 11.07 33.19
C ALA A 287 38.12 10.47 33.34
N GLY A 288 39.11 10.92 32.56
CA GLY A 288 40.48 10.37 32.59
C GLY A 288 40.68 9.05 31.88
N ASP A 289 39.72 8.60 31.05
CA ASP A 289 39.86 7.37 30.26
C ASP A 289 40.77 7.61 29.05
N SER A 290 42.07 7.31 29.22
CA SER A 290 43.06 7.37 28.16
C SER A 290 42.91 6.27 27.09
N ASN A 291 42.15 5.22 27.38
CA ASN A 291 41.96 4.05 26.53
C ASN A 291 40.71 4.13 25.63
N TRP A 292 39.99 5.24 25.64
CA TRP A 292 38.83 5.40 24.81
C TRP A 292 39.19 5.26 23.31
N SER A 293 38.47 4.42 22.60
CA SER A 293 38.66 4.17 21.17
C SER A 293 37.35 4.30 20.42
N PHE A 294 37.36 5.10 19.34
CA PHE A 294 36.21 5.26 18.44
C PHE A 294 35.74 3.94 17.86
N SER A 295 36.65 3.07 17.43
CA SER A 295 36.29 1.77 16.84
C SER A 295 35.62 0.84 17.84
N ARG A 296 36.10 0.78 19.10
CA ARG A 296 35.40 0.02 20.15
C ARG A 296 34.02 0.56 20.47
N TYR A 297 33.89 1.88 20.56
CA TYR A 297 32.60 2.51 20.76
C TYR A 297 31.66 2.18 19.61
N LEU A 298 32.08 2.36 18.36
CA LEU A 298 31.26 2.07 17.17
C LEU A 298 30.83 0.59 17.11
N VAL A 299 31.74 -0.36 17.35
CA VAL A 299 31.41 -1.79 17.39
C VAL A 299 30.38 -2.09 18.48
N THR A 300 30.51 -1.46 19.65
CA THR A 300 29.53 -1.60 20.74
C THR A 300 28.15 -1.08 20.30
N LEU A 301 28.11 0.06 19.63
CA LEU A 301 26.84 0.62 19.13
C LEU A 301 26.23 -0.25 18.02
N ILE A 302 27.03 -0.77 17.11
CA ILE A 302 26.53 -1.67 16.04
C ILE A 302 26.00 -2.95 16.65
N ALA A 303 26.77 -3.63 17.52
CA ALA A 303 26.33 -4.87 18.16
C ALA A 303 25.09 -4.67 19.03
N GLY A 304 25.05 -3.60 19.82
CA GLY A 304 23.88 -3.25 20.62
C GLY A 304 22.66 -2.87 19.77
N GLY A 305 22.87 -2.16 18.68
CA GLY A 305 21.81 -1.84 17.71
C GLY A 305 21.24 -3.13 17.06
N ILE A 306 22.09 -4.06 16.67
CA ILE A 306 21.66 -5.38 16.20
C ILE A 306 20.82 -6.09 17.27
N ALA A 307 21.28 -6.09 18.52
CA ALA A 307 20.57 -6.72 19.62
C ALA A 307 19.19 -6.11 19.89
N LEU A 308 19.01 -4.83 19.63
CA LEU A 308 17.71 -4.14 19.80
C LEU A 308 16.70 -4.47 18.70
N PHE A 309 17.14 -4.63 17.46
CA PHE A 309 16.23 -4.69 16.32
C PHE A 309 16.07 -6.06 15.68
N ILE A 310 17.09 -6.94 15.76
CA ILE A 310 17.06 -8.20 15.00
C ILE A 310 16.53 -9.38 15.81
N PRO A 311 17.09 -9.77 16.96
CA PRO A 311 16.61 -10.96 17.67
C PRO A 311 15.16 -10.88 18.12
N GLY A 312 14.71 -9.69 18.58
CA GLY A 312 13.38 -9.48 19.12
C GLY A 312 12.26 -9.92 18.16
N PRO A 313 12.15 -9.35 16.96
CA PRO A 313 11.15 -9.75 15.97
C PRO A 313 11.20 -11.24 15.62
N TRP A 314 12.39 -11.82 15.44
CA TRP A 314 12.57 -13.23 15.14
C TRP A 314 12.05 -14.14 16.25
N ILE A 315 12.36 -13.82 17.52
CA ILE A 315 11.94 -14.60 18.69
C ILE A 315 10.43 -14.43 18.90
N VAL A 316 9.95 -13.18 18.91
CA VAL A 316 8.56 -12.88 19.25
C VAL A 316 7.60 -13.42 18.20
N SER A 317 7.91 -13.29 16.90
CA SER A 317 7.07 -13.88 15.85
C SER A 317 6.95 -15.41 16.00
N ARG A 318 7.98 -16.09 16.45
CA ARG A 318 7.93 -17.53 16.72
C ARG A 318 7.16 -17.89 17.99
N VAL A 319 7.36 -17.12 19.07
CA VAL A 319 6.69 -17.36 20.36
C VAL A 319 5.19 -17.12 20.29
N PHE A 320 4.78 -16.05 19.64
CA PHE A 320 3.36 -15.69 19.48
C PHE A 320 2.73 -16.26 18.20
N HIS A 321 3.49 -17.02 17.39
CA HIS A 321 3.04 -17.51 16.09
C HIS A 321 2.42 -16.39 15.22
N SER A 322 3.05 -15.21 15.28
CA SER A 322 2.59 -13.99 14.62
C SER A 322 3.45 -13.65 13.42
N ASP A 323 2.90 -12.79 12.52
CA ASP A 323 3.61 -12.32 11.34
C ASP A 323 4.94 -11.63 11.70
N PHE A 324 6.02 -12.08 11.07
CA PHE A 324 7.36 -11.53 11.27
C PHE A 324 7.44 -10.05 10.86
N ALA A 325 6.85 -9.69 9.73
CA ALA A 325 6.85 -8.31 9.25
C ALA A 325 6.15 -7.38 10.24
N ALA A 326 5.01 -7.79 10.78
CA ALA A 326 4.29 -7.04 11.80
C ALA A 326 5.06 -6.96 13.12
N SER A 327 5.73 -8.04 13.52
CA SER A 327 6.62 -8.02 14.70
C SER A 327 7.79 -7.05 14.51
N PHE A 328 8.44 -7.07 13.34
CA PHE A 328 9.52 -6.14 13.00
C PHE A 328 9.07 -4.68 13.03
N LEU A 329 7.91 -4.38 12.46
CA LEU A 329 7.34 -3.03 12.46
C LEU A 329 6.95 -2.57 13.88
N THR A 330 6.41 -3.48 14.71
CA THR A 330 6.09 -3.20 16.11
C THR A 330 7.35 -2.83 16.89
N PHE A 331 8.39 -3.66 16.80
CA PHE A 331 9.67 -3.36 17.45
C PHE A 331 10.28 -2.06 16.96
N THR A 332 10.29 -1.84 15.64
CA THR A 332 10.80 -0.62 15.04
C THR A 332 10.06 0.60 15.59
N ALA A 333 8.74 0.58 15.61
CA ALA A 333 7.95 1.72 16.11
C ALA A 333 8.20 1.98 17.60
N LEU A 334 8.18 0.93 18.44
CA LEU A 334 8.33 1.09 19.89
C LEU A 334 9.75 1.52 20.30
N VAL A 335 10.79 0.96 19.68
CA VAL A 335 12.18 1.38 19.92
C VAL A 335 12.39 2.84 19.51
N ASN A 336 11.83 3.25 18.38
CA ASN A 336 11.87 4.65 17.94
C ASN A 336 11.14 5.59 18.90
N ILE A 337 9.92 5.24 19.31
CA ILE A 337 9.16 6.05 20.29
C ILE A 337 9.94 6.18 21.60
N HIS A 338 10.52 5.09 22.10
CA HIS A 338 11.37 5.13 23.29
C HIS A 338 12.57 6.07 23.13
N HIS A 339 13.25 5.95 21.99
CA HIS A 339 14.38 6.84 21.65
C HIS A 339 13.97 8.32 21.61
N PHE A 340 12.85 8.67 20.95
CA PHE A 340 12.39 10.06 20.90
C PHE A 340 12.10 10.65 22.27
N ILE A 341 11.52 9.84 23.18
CA ILE A 341 11.26 10.23 24.55
C ILE A 341 12.58 10.44 25.31
N LEU A 342 13.51 9.50 25.21
CA LEU A 342 14.83 9.60 25.86
C LEU A 342 15.61 10.80 25.35
N ASP A 343 15.71 10.97 24.04
CA ASP A 343 16.45 12.09 23.43
C ASP A 343 15.86 13.45 23.84
N GLY A 344 14.53 13.56 23.90
CA GLY A 344 13.86 14.75 24.40
C GLY A 344 14.19 15.05 25.87
N ALA A 345 14.55 14.03 26.65
CA ALA A 345 14.95 14.18 28.04
C ALA A 345 16.45 14.51 28.20
N ILE A 346 17.32 13.86 27.42
CA ILE A 346 18.78 13.89 27.65
C ILE A 346 19.52 15.02 26.91
N TRP A 347 19.01 15.50 25.75
CA TRP A 347 19.70 16.52 24.94
C TRP A 347 19.15 17.94 25.21
N LYS A 348 19.37 18.45 26.42
CA LYS A 348 18.97 19.82 26.77
C LYS A 348 20.20 20.73 26.90
N LEU A 349 20.42 21.64 25.95
CA LEU A 349 21.51 22.64 26.01
C LEU A 349 21.43 23.60 27.21
N ARG A 350 20.35 23.56 27.98
CA ARG A 350 20.24 24.24 29.28
C ARG A 350 20.91 23.45 30.41
N ASP A 351 21.20 22.15 30.24
CA ASP A 351 21.99 21.36 31.17
C ASP A 351 23.44 21.83 31.08
N SER A 352 23.99 22.30 32.20
CA SER A 352 25.34 22.92 32.29
C SER A 352 26.44 21.93 31.85
N ARG A 353 26.30 20.62 32.14
CA ARG A 353 27.25 19.58 31.77
C ARG A 353 27.27 19.39 30.26
N ILE A 354 26.12 19.29 29.65
CA ILE A 354 25.96 19.10 28.20
C ILE A 354 26.50 20.35 27.47
N ALA A 355 26.11 21.55 27.94
CA ALA A 355 26.56 22.78 27.36
C ALA A 355 28.10 22.94 27.50
N ALA A 356 28.69 22.58 28.61
CA ALA A 356 30.14 22.64 28.84
C ALA A 356 30.90 21.69 27.85
N LEU A 357 30.43 20.47 27.68
CA LEU A 357 31.08 19.48 26.79
C LEU A 357 30.92 19.83 25.31
N LEU A 358 29.76 20.32 24.90
CA LEU A 358 29.49 20.63 23.47
C LEU A 358 29.99 22.01 23.05
N LEU A 359 30.09 22.97 23.98
CA LEU A 359 30.48 24.36 23.71
C LEU A 359 31.93 24.67 24.11
N ASP A 360 32.76 23.63 24.41
CA ASP A 360 34.15 23.76 24.88
C ASP A 360 34.35 24.59 26.14
N GLY A 361 33.35 24.59 27.07
CA GLY A 361 33.49 25.18 28.38
C GLY A 361 34.43 24.37 29.30
N GLN A 362 35.18 25.05 30.18
CA GLN A 362 36.00 24.37 31.21
C GLN A 362 35.07 23.80 32.30
N GLN A 363 35.12 22.51 32.52
CA GLN A 363 34.40 21.83 33.60
C GLN A 363 35.38 21.44 34.71
N LYS A 364 35.11 21.89 35.97
CA LYS A 364 35.78 21.31 37.13
C LYS A 364 35.23 19.91 37.37
N SER A 365 36.09 18.90 37.35
CA SER A 365 35.77 17.49 37.62
C SER A 365 35.18 17.39 39.03
N SER A 366 33.92 17.03 39.17
CA SER A 366 33.40 16.48 40.41
C SER A 366 33.81 15.02 40.49
N ARG A 367 34.59 14.68 41.53
CA ARG A 367 35.01 13.30 41.83
C ARG A 367 33.79 12.39 41.96
N ALA A 368 33.89 11.18 41.35
CA ALA A 368 32.96 10.07 41.57
C ALA A 368 32.88 9.75 43.08
N GLY A 369 31.65 9.75 43.61
CA GLY A 369 31.38 9.25 44.96
C GLY A 369 31.51 7.73 45.04
N ASP A 370 31.80 7.25 46.23
CA ASP A 370 31.95 5.83 46.53
C ASP A 370 30.74 4.99 46.04
N GLU A 371 31.00 4.06 45.11
CA GLU A 371 30.01 3.10 44.59
C GLU A 371 29.65 2.08 45.70
N LYS A 372 28.45 2.13 46.22
CA LYS A 372 27.88 1.04 47.02
C LYS A 372 27.72 -0.20 46.13
N GLN A 373 28.36 -1.28 46.58
CA GLN A 373 28.34 -2.58 45.88
C GLN A 373 26.95 -3.23 45.92
N ASN A 374 26.28 -3.29 44.79
CA ASN A 374 25.07 -4.09 44.56
C ASN A 374 25.38 -5.25 43.59
N SER A 375 24.63 -6.37 43.72
CA SER A 375 24.77 -7.58 42.88
C SER A 375 24.70 -7.29 41.37
N PHE A 376 23.92 -6.29 40.93
CA PHE A 376 23.87 -5.84 39.57
C PHE A 376 25.19 -5.19 39.09
N ALA A 377 25.82 -4.39 39.96
CA ALA A 377 27.13 -3.81 39.68
C ALA A 377 28.24 -4.89 39.62
N ALA A 378 28.11 -5.99 40.33
CA ALA A 378 29.03 -7.12 40.24
C ALA A 378 28.87 -7.87 38.90
N ALA A 379 27.64 -8.15 38.46
CA ALA A 379 27.34 -8.75 37.15
C ALA A 379 27.79 -7.86 35.99
N SER A 380 27.54 -6.56 36.07
CA SER A 380 27.99 -5.57 35.08
C SER A 380 29.52 -5.51 35.03
N ARG A 381 30.21 -5.48 36.18
CA ARG A 381 31.67 -5.53 36.21
C ARG A 381 32.24 -6.84 35.68
N TRP A 382 31.56 -7.98 35.94
CA TRP A 382 31.95 -9.25 35.38
C TRP A 382 31.86 -9.23 33.85
N LEU A 383 30.75 -8.71 33.29
CA LEU A 383 30.58 -8.57 31.86
C LEU A 383 31.52 -7.53 31.21
N THR A 384 31.82 -6.43 31.88
CA THR A 384 32.70 -5.35 31.40
C THR A 384 34.16 -5.50 31.79
N GLY A 385 34.48 -6.43 32.72
CA GLY A 385 35.79 -6.69 33.26
C GLY A 385 36.83 -7.17 32.24
N SER A 386 38.13 -7.14 32.66
CA SER A 386 39.25 -7.60 31.84
C SER A 386 39.49 -9.11 31.91
N ALA A 387 38.73 -9.85 32.74
CA ALA A 387 38.86 -11.30 32.89
C ALA A 387 38.73 -12.02 31.53
N PRO A 388 39.59 -13.03 31.25
CA PRO A 388 39.57 -13.78 29.99
C PRO A 388 38.19 -14.34 29.63
N ALA A 389 37.48 -14.90 30.63
CA ALA A 389 36.10 -15.42 30.43
C ALA A 389 35.11 -14.35 30.03
N ALA A 390 35.13 -13.18 30.66
CA ALA A 390 34.27 -12.04 30.29
C ALA A 390 34.58 -11.51 28.90
N ARG A 391 35.86 -11.48 28.52
CA ARG A 391 36.31 -11.11 27.18
C ARG A 391 35.83 -12.14 26.14
N GLY A 392 35.99 -13.42 26.42
CA GLY A 392 35.50 -14.52 25.58
C GLY A 392 34.00 -14.46 25.36
N LEU A 393 33.21 -14.27 26.45
CA LEU A 393 31.75 -14.17 26.36
C LEU A 393 31.32 -12.94 25.50
N ARG A 394 31.95 -11.78 25.67
CA ARG A 394 31.66 -10.58 24.84
C ARG A 394 31.93 -10.85 23.38
N ILE A 395 33.10 -11.44 23.06
CA ILE A 395 33.45 -11.76 21.65
C ILE A 395 32.43 -12.74 21.07
N ALA A 396 32.06 -13.79 21.82
CA ALA A 396 31.06 -14.76 21.39
C ALA A 396 29.69 -14.12 21.18
N THR A 397 29.24 -13.27 22.11
CA THR A 397 27.96 -12.53 21.96
C THR A 397 27.97 -11.64 20.73
N ILE A 398 29.02 -10.86 20.51
CA ILE A 398 29.17 -10.01 19.33
C ILE A 398 29.16 -10.87 18.06
N ALA A 399 29.90 -11.97 18.03
CA ALA A 399 29.93 -12.86 16.88
C ALA A 399 28.56 -13.46 16.56
N VAL A 400 27.81 -13.92 17.58
CA VAL A 400 26.43 -14.42 17.41
C VAL A 400 25.51 -13.35 16.86
N LEU A 401 25.59 -12.11 17.37
CA LEU A 401 24.77 -11.00 16.89
C LEU A 401 25.08 -10.68 15.42
N PHE A 402 26.36 -10.63 15.04
CA PHE A 402 26.74 -10.37 13.64
C PHE A 402 26.35 -11.53 12.71
N LEU A 403 26.46 -12.78 13.15
CA LEU A 403 25.95 -13.93 12.39
C LEU A 403 24.44 -13.86 12.20
N TRP A 404 23.71 -13.49 13.25
CA TRP A 404 22.25 -13.32 13.16
C TRP A 404 21.89 -12.17 12.21
N ALA A 405 22.59 -11.03 12.29
CA ALA A 405 22.40 -9.93 11.35
C ALA A 405 22.71 -10.37 9.90
N GLY A 406 23.76 -11.16 9.68
CA GLY A 406 24.06 -11.75 8.36
C GLY A 406 22.93 -12.66 7.86
N MET A 407 22.39 -13.51 8.72
CA MET A 407 21.24 -14.36 8.42
C MET A 407 20.00 -13.53 8.07
N ASP A 408 19.72 -12.48 8.83
CA ASP A 408 18.60 -11.55 8.59
C ASP A 408 18.75 -10.82 7.25
N GLN A 409 19.97 -10.36 6.90
CA GLN A 409 20.25 -9.76 5.59
C GLN A 409 20.08 -10.77 4.44
N LEU A 410 20.49 -12.03 4.62
CA LEU A 410 20.27 -13.10 3.63
C LEU A 410 18.79 -13.42 3.47
N HIS A 411 18.04 -13.50 4.56
CA HIS A 411 16.59 -13.65 4.52
C HIS A 411 15.95 -12.52 3.71
N PHE A 412 16.29 -11.26 4.01
CA PHE A 412 15.79 -10.10 3.26
C PHE A 412 16.15 -10.16 1.77
N TRP A 413 17.39 -10.57 1.45
CA TRP A 413 17.81 -10.77 0.06
C TRP A 413 17.01 -11.83 -0.68
N TRP A 414 16.82 -13.00 -0.07
CA TRP A 414 16.06 -14.11 -0.64
C TRP A 414 14.56 -13.82 -0.73
N SER A 415 14.05 -12.99 0.15
CA SER A 415 12.62 -12.64 0.23
C SER A 415 12.17 -11.56 -0.75
N SER A 416 13.07 -10.97 -1.57
CA SER A 416 12.70 -9.88 -2.46
C SER A 416 11.75 -10.35 -3.60
N GLU A 417 10.92 -9.43 -4.12
CA GLU A 417 9.94 -9.73 -5.19
C GLU A 417 10.57 -10.29 -6.48
N ALA A 418 11.82 -9.89 -6.79
CA ALA A 418 12.55 -10.37 -7.96
C ALA A 418 13.33 -11.66 -7.71
N SER A 419 13.12 -12.32 -6.56
CA SER A 419 13.85 -13.55 -6.24
C SER A 419 13.29 -14.75 -6.99
N ALA A 420 14.17 -15.63 -7.48
CA ALA A 420 13.78 -16.90 -8.07
C ALA A 420 13.14 -17.82 -7.02
N LEU A 421 12.29 -18.75 -7.49
CA LEU A 421 11.59 -19.71 -6.64
C LEU A 421 12.47 -20.41 -5.59
N PRO A 422 13.70 -20.93 -5.89
CA PRO A 422 14.54 -21.55 -4.87
C PRO A 422 14.99 -20.60 -3.77
N ALA A 423 15.14 -19.31 -4.04
CA ALA A 423 15.50 -18.32 -3.03
C ALA A 423 14.31 -18.02 -2.11
N LEU A 424 13.11 -17.89 -2.65
CA LEU A 424 11.88 -17.73 -1.87
C LEU A 424 11.60 -18.95 -0.98
N GLN A 425 11.86 -20.17 -1.47
CA GLN A 425 11.76 -21.39 -0.67
C GLN A 425 12.70 -21.36 0.51
N ARG A 426 13.99 -21.01 0.30
CA ARG A 426 14.96 -20.87 1.40
C ARG A 426 14.55 -19.79 2.41
N ALA A 427 14.03 -18.67 1.93
CA ALA A 427 13.54 -17.61 2.81
C ALA A 427 12.35 -18.08 3.66
N ALA A 428 11.40 -18.83 3.07
CA ALA A 428 10.24 -19.38 3.76
C ALA A 428 10.62 -20.50 4.76
N GLU A 429 11.63 -21.32 4.44
CA GLU A 429 12.19 -22.33 5.35
C GLU A 429 12.86 -21.65 6.55
N LEU A 430 13.66 -20.60 6.29
CA LEU A 430 14.37 -19.86 7.33
C LEU A 430 13.40 -19.15 8.27
N ASN A 431 12.36 -18.50 7.71
CA ASN A 431 11.32 -17.83 8.48
C ASN A 431 9.91 -18.15 7.96
N PRO A 432 9.28 -19.24 8.41
CA PRO A 432 7.94 -19.63 7.98
C PRO A 432 6.85 -18.65 8.43
N ASN A 433 7.12 -17.77 9.39
CA ASN A 433 6.18 -16.79 9.92
C ASN A 433 6.23 -15.44 9.19
N ASP A 434 6.98 -15.31 8.10
CA ASP A 434 6.94 -14.13 7.25
C ASP A 434 5.82 -14.27 6.20
N SER A 435 4.66 -13.63 6.48
CA SER A 435 3.51 -13.69 5.59
C SER A 435 3.82 -13.12 4.20
N GLY A 436 4.67 -12.09 4.11
CA GLY A 436 5.08 -11.49 2.84
C GLY A 436 5.92 -12.47 1.98
N VAL A 437 6.81 -13.24 2.61
CA VAL A 437 7.56 -14.30 1.91
C VAL A 437 6.63 -15.40 1.43
N GLN A 438 5.71 -15.85 2.28
CA GLN A 438 4.74 -16.90 1.92
C GLN A 438 3.86 -16.49 0.73
N VAL A 439 3.40 -15.24 0.68
CA VAL A 439 2.62 -14.71 -0.47
C VAL A 439 3.45 -14.69 -1.76
N ARG A 440 4.71 -14.23 -1.69
CA ARG A 440 5.61 -14.23 -2.87
C ARG A 440 5.93 -15.64 -3.34
N LEU A 441 6.17 -16.54 -2.39
CA LEU A 441 6.38 -17.97 -2.66
C LEU A 441 5.16 -18.57 -3.36
N ALA A 442 3.95 -18.35 -2.83
CA ALA A 442 2.71 -18.85 -3.42
C ALA A 442 2.54 -18.38 -4.88
N ARG A 443 2.82 -17.10 -5.16
CA ARG A 443 2.78 -16.58 -6.55
C ARG A 443 3.80 -17.24 -7.46
N ALA A 444 5.03 -17.42 -6.98
CA ALA A 444 6.09 -18.07 -7.75
C ALA A 444 5.79 -19.55 -8.02
N GLU A 445 5.23 -20.27 -7.05
CA GLU A 445 4.79 -21.66 -7.18
C GLU A 445 3.59 -21.79 -8.13
N GLN A 446 2.65 -20.83 -8.09
CA GLN A 446 1.53 -20.77 -9.03
C GLN A 446 2.01 -20.59 -10.48
N VAL A 447 2.95 -19.66 -10.71
CA VAL A 447 3.58 -19.47 -12.05
C VAL A 447 4.33 -20.72 -12.50
N ALA A 448 4.96 -21.46 -11.57
CA ALA A 448 5.63 -22.73 -11.83
C ALA A 448 4.67 -23.94 -11.99
N GLY A 449 3.35 -23.73 -11.90
CA GLY A 449 2.33 -24.77 -11.99
C GLY A 449 2.18 -25.67 -10.74
N GLN A 450 2.84 -25.31 -9.63
CA GLN A 450 2.84 -26.07 -8.37
C GLN A 450 1.65 -25.64 -7.49
N ARG A 451 0.43 -25.94 -7.92
CA ARG A 451 -0.82 -25.42 -7.31
C ARG A 451 -0.98 -25.77 -5.83
N ASP A 452 -0.68 -27.00 -5.44
CA ASP A 452 -0.84 -27.45 -4.05
C ASP A 452 0.17 -26.76 -3.11
N ALA A 453 1.41 -26.59 -3.57
CA ALA A 453 2.44 -25.84 -2.84
C ALA A 453 2.05 -24.39 -2.65
N ALA A 454 1.58 -23.73 -3.73
CA ALA A 454 1.09 -22.36 -3.71
C ALA A 454 -0.07 -22.16 -2.71
N LEU A 455 -1.04 -23.10 -2.72
CA LEU A 455 -2.14 -23.06 -1.76
C LEU A 455 -1.64 -23.24 -0.32
N ALA A 456 -0.70 -24.15 -0.07
CA ALA A 456 -0.11 -24.37 1.26
C ALA A 456 0.67 -23.13 1.74
N ALA A 457 1.41 -22.44 0.86
CA ALA A 457 2.11 -21.21 1.18
C ALA A 457 1.10 -20.08 1.52
N MET A 458 0.02 -19.94 0.75
CA MET A 458 -1.02 -18.94 1.01
C MET A 458 -1.77 -19.23 2.31
N GLN A 459 -2.03 -20.49 2.63
CA GLN A 459 -2.61 -20.91 3.91
C GLN A 459 -1.72 -20.51 5.08
N ARG A 460 -0.40 -20.72 4.96
CA ARG A 460 0.58 -20.28 5.99
C ARG A 460 0.56 -18.77 6.16
N ALA A 461 0.55 -18.00 5.06
CA ALA A 461 0.45 -16.54 5.13
C ALA A 461 -0.80 -16.08 5.90
N ALA A 462 -1.95 -16.66 5.61
CA ALA A 462 -3.21 -16.33 6.28
C ALA A 462 -3.22 -16.75 7.76
N SER A 463 -2.58 -17.86 8.11
CA SER A 463 -2.54 -18.39 9.49
C SER A 463 -1.69 -17.54 10.43
N VAL A 464 -0.54 -17.00 9.96
CA VAL A 464 0.35 -16.18 10.79
C VAL A 464 -0.15 -14.74 10.94
N ASN A 465 -1.04 -14.29 10.07
CA ASN A 465 -1.66 -12.97 10.16
C ASN A 465 -3.19 -13.04 9.98
N PRO A 466 -3.90 -13.61 10.96
CA PRO A 466 -5.36 -13.82 10.85
C PRO A 466 -6.17 -12.52 10.88
N ALA A 467 -5.55 -11.41 11.26
CA ALA A 467 -6.19 -10.09 11.29
C ALA A 467 -6.07 -9.31 9.97
N ASN A 468 -5.30 -9.79 9.02
CA ASN A 468 -5.13 -9.16 7.73
C ASN A 468 -6.21 -9.66 6.75
N LEU A 469 -7.23 -8.84 6.53
CA LEU A 469 -8.35 -9.14 5.63
C LEU A 469 -7.86 -9.55 4.23
N ALA A 470 -6.92 -8.80 3.64
CA ALA A 470 -6.43 -9.06 2.29
C ALA A 470 -5.75 -10.44 2.15
N LEU A 471 -5.05 -10.90 3.21
CA LEU A 471 -4.47 -12.26 3.24
C LEU A 471 -5.56 -13.33 3.36
N GLN A 472 -6.57 -13.09 4.21
CA GLN A 472 -7.69 -14.03 4.39
C GLN A 472 -8.48 -14.19 3.10
N GLU A 473 -8.79 -13.10 2.40
CA GLU A 473 -9.44 -13.13 1.09
C GLU A 473 -8.58 -13.78 0.01
N SER A 474 -7.26 -13.47 0.00
CA SER A 474 -6.33 -14.08 -0.96
C SER A 474 -6.27 -15.59 -0.79
N TYR A 475 -6.29 -16.07 0.46
CA TYR A 475 -6.38 -17.50 0.73
C TYR A 475 -7.72 -18.08 0.28
N GLY A 476 -8.84 -17.39 0.56
CA GLY A 476 -10.16 -17.78 0.07
C GLY A 476 -10.23 -17.89 -1.46
N ARG A 477 -9.66 -16.91 -2.18
CA ARG A 477 -9.56 -16.94 -3.66
C ARG A 477 -8.67 -18.09 -4.14
N SER A 478 -7.54 -18.36 -3.49
CA SER A 478 -6.68 -19.50 -3.84
C SER A 478 -7.38 -20.84 -3.67
N LEU A 479 -8.28 -20.97 -2.68
CA LEU A 479 -9.13 -22.15 -2.51
C LEU A 479 -10.14 -22.29 -3.66
N ILE A 480 -10.73 -21.19 -4.14
CA ILE A 480 -11.62 -21.18 -5.33
C ILE A 480 -10.86 -21.65 -6.58
N GLU A 481 -9.67 -21.08 -6.82
CA GLU A 481 -8.81 -21.44 -7.96
C GLU A 481 -8.36 -22.92 -7.93
N ALA A 482 -8.18 -23.47 -6.73
CA ALA A 482 -7.87 -24.88 -6.51
C ALA A 482 -9.11 -25.80 -6.60
N GLY A 483 -10.31 -25.26 -6.85
CA GLY A 483 -11.56 -26.02 -6.89
C GLY A 483 -12.10 -26.48 -5.54
N ARG A 484 -11.49 -26.04 -4.44
CA ARG A 484 -11.89 -26.40 -3.06
C ARG A 484 -13.03 -25.50 -2.56
N LEU A 485 -14.18 -25.59 -3.23
CA LEU A 485 -15.31 -24.66 -3.02
C LEU A 485 -15.87 -24.68 -1.61
N VAL A 486 -15.98 -25.84 -0.96
CA VAL A 486 -16.48 -25.98 0.41
C VAL A 486 -15.54 -25.31 1.41
N ASP A 487 -14.24 -25.49 1.22
CA ASP A 487 -13.24 -24.85 2.09
C ASP A 487 -13.23 -23.33 1.90
N ALA A 488 -13.35 -22.87 0.64
CA ALA A 488 -13.49 -21.46 0.30
C ALA A 488 -14.72 -20.84 0.95
N TYR A 489 -15.89 -21.50 0.88
CA TYR A 489 -17.11 -21.09 1.52
C TYR A 489 -16.93 -20.93 3.04
N THR A 490 -16.35 -21.93 3.69
CA THR A 490 -16.03 -21.87 5.12
C THR A 490 -15.06 -20.73 5.46
N GLN A 491 -14.09 -20.48 4.59
CA GLN A 491 -13.14 -19.37 4.77
C GLN A 491 -13.82 -18.01 4.64
N PHE A 492 -14.65 -17.80 3.61
CA PHE A 492 -15.38 -16.54 3.45
C PHE A 492 -16.44 -16.34 4.54
N GLN A 493 -17.06 -17.42 5.06
CA GLN A 493 -17.94 -17.35 6.22
C GLN A 493 -17.20 -16.77 7.45
N LYS A 494 -15.97 -17.21 7.72
CA LYS A 494 -15.14 -16.64 8.79
C LYS A 494 -14.79 -15.17 8.53
N ILE A 495 -14.56 -14.81 7.26
CA ILE A 495 -14.23 -13.43 6.87
C ILE A 495 -15.41 -12.52 7.16
N ILE A 496 -16.62 -12.84 6.68
CA ILE A 496 -17.82 -11.99 6.90
C ILE A 496 -18.26 -11.94 8.36
N ALA A 497 -17.98 -12.97 9.15
CA ALA A 497 -18.23 -12.96 10.60
C ALA A 497 -17.33 -11.94 11.32
N ARG A 498 -16.09 -11.73 10.83
CA ARG A 498 -15.13 -10.80 11.41
C ARG A 498 -15.20 -9.40 10.80
N TRP A 499 -15.48 -9.30 9.51
CA TRP A 499 -15.58 -8.06 8.74
C TRP A 499 -16.92 -7.99 8.01
N PRO A 500 -18.02 -7.77 8.74
CA PRO A 500 -19.38 -7.84 8.17
C PRO A 500 -19.72 -6.70 7.20
N GLN A 501 -18.88 -5.66 7.14
CA GLN A 501 -19.00 -4.50 6.27
C GLN A 501 -18.06 -4.56 5.06
N ASP A 502 -17.48 -5.73 4.75
CA ASP A 502 -16.64 -5.88 3.57
C ASP A 502 -17.47 -6.36 2.38
N ALA A 503 -17.68 -5.48 1.40
CA ALA A 503 -18.53 -5.76 0.26
C ALA A 503 -17.94 -6.86 -0.65
N ASP A 504 -16.62 -6.92 -0.81
CA ASP A 504 -15.95 -7.92 -1.66
C ASP A 504 -16.06 -9.32 -1.03
N ALA A 505 -15.89 -9.43 0.28
CA ALA A 505 -16.08 -10.69 0.99
C ALA A 505 -17.53 -11.19 0.92
N LEU A 506 -18.51 -10.30 1.09
CA LEU A 506 -19.92 -10.62 0.95
C LEU A 506 -20.27 -11.13 -0.47
N VAL A 507 -19.71 -10.50 -1.51
CA VAL A 507 -19.87 -10.93 -2.89
C VAL A 507 -19.30 -12.32 -3.13
N ASN A 508 -18.07 -12.56 -2.68
CA ASN A 508 -17.41 -13.86 -2.86
C ASN A 508 -18.13 -14.97 -2.08
N TYR A 509 -18.59 -14.66 -0.86
CA TYR A 509 -19.37 -15.60 -0.08
C TYR A 509 -20.71 -15.94 -0.76
N GLY A 510 -21.45 -14.94 -1.25
CA GLY A 510 -22.68 -15.16 -2.00
C GLY A 510 -22.47 -15.98 -3.30
N MET A 511 -21.38 -15.70 -4.03
CA MET A 511 -21.02 -16.47 -5.23
C MET A 511 -20.75 -17.94 -4.89
N LEU A 512 -20.07 -18.22 -3.76
CA LEU A 512 -19.80 -19.57 -3.30
C LEU A 512 -21.07 -20.26 -2.80
N ALA A 513 -21.92 -19.55 -2.08
CA ALA A 513 -23.24 -20.04 -1.65
C ALA A 513 -24.08 -20.48 -2.86
N HIS A 514 -24.17 -19.65 -3.90
CA HIS A 514 -24.87 -19.97 -5.14
C HIS A 514 -24.30 -21.22 -5.83
N ARG A 515 -22.97 -21.33 -5.95
CA ARG A 515 -22.31 -22.52 -6.54
C ARG A 515 -22.56 -23.81 -5.76
N LEU A 516 -22.86 -23.71 -4.48
CA LEU A 516 -23.17 -24.84 -3.60
C LEU A 516 -24.70 -25.10 -3.47
N GLY A 517 -25.52 -24.33 -4.18
CA GLY A 517 -26.99 -24.50 -4.20
C GLY A 517 -27.71 -23.79 -3.05
N HIS A 518 -27.06 -22.87 -2.35
CA HIS A 518 -27.63 -22.04 -1.27
C HIS A 518 -28.10 -20.68 -1.82
N ASP A 519 -29.04 -20.67 -2.75
CA ASP A 519 -29.42 -19.48 -3.53
C ASP A 519 -30.02 -18.35 -2.68
N GLU A 520 -30.82 -18.66 -1.66
CA GLU A 520 -31.40 -17.66 -0.76
C GLU A 520 -30.30 -16.92 0.02
N GLU A 521 -29.33 -17.68 0.52
CA GLU A 521 -28.16 -17.11 1.23
C GLU A 521 -27.29 -16.27 0.29
N ALA A 522 -27.13 -16.67 -0.96
CA ALA A 522 -26.40 -15.92 -1.96
C ALA A 522 -27.02 -14.54 -2.20
N VAL A 523 -28.35 -14.51 -2.41
CA VAL A 523 -29.11 -13.27 -2.63
C VAL A 523 -29.02 -12.35 -1.41
N ASP A 524 -29.17 -12.86 -0.19
CA ASP A 524 -29.04 -12.06 1.04
C ASP A 524 -27.68 -11.37 1.13
N ASN A 525 -26.60 -12.11 0.85
CA ASN A 525 -25.24 -11.54 0.94
C ASN A 525 -24.95 -10.55 -0.19
N TRP A 526 -25.48 -10.74 -1.40
CA TRP A 526 -25.37 -9.74 -2.46
C TRP A 526 -26.16 -8.48 -2.14
N GLN A 527 -27.36 -8.59 -1.52
CA GLN A 527 -28.12 -7.43 -1.03
C GLN A 527 -27.35 -6.67 0.04
N ARG A 528 -26.74 -7.37 0.99
CA ARG A 528 -25.88 -6.77 2.01
C ARG A 528 -24.66 -6.08 1.38
N ALA A 529 -24.03 -6.70 0.38
CA ALA A 529 -22.91 -6.11 -0.35
C ALA A 529 -23.30 -4.79 -1.04
N VAL A 530 -24.48 -4.76 -1.70
CA VAL A 530 -25.04 -3.54 -2.32
C VAL A 530 -25.39 -2.48 -1.28
N ALA A 531 -25.84 -2.88 -0.09
CA ALA A 531 -26.14 -1.95 1.00
C ALA A 531 -24.86 -1.30 1.57
N VAL A 532 -23.77 -2.04 1.62
CA VAL A 532 -22.45 -1.53 2.07
C VAL A 532 -21.81 -0.64 1.00
N ASP A 533 -21.74 -1.13 -0.23
CA ASP A 533 -21.20 -0.41 -1.39
C ASP A 533 -22.19 -0.49 -2.57
N PRO A 534 -23.02 0.53 -2.78
CA PRO A 534 -23.93 0.59 -3.91
C PRO A 534 -23.26 0.55 -5.30
N ALA A 535 -21.97 0.89 -5.38
CA ALA A 535 -21.18 0.86 -6.60
C ALA A 535 -20.39 -0.45 -6.78
N GLN A 536 -20.60 -1.45 -5.91
CA GLN A 536 -19.95 -2.75 -6.05
C GLN A 536 -20.51 -3.51 -7.26
N SER A 537 -19.78 -3.49 -8.37
CA SER A 537 -20.27 -3.95 -9.68
C SER A 537 -20.67 -5.41 -9.72
N ASN A 538 -19.90 -6.32 -9.07
CA ASN A 538 -20.22 -7.75 -9.09
C ASN A 538 -21.47 -8.06 -8.25
N ALA A 539 -21.67 -7.35 -7.11
CA ALA A 539 -22.89 -7.50 -6.32
C ALA A 539 -24.12 -7.09 -7.13
N GLN A 540 -24.05 -5.95 -7.83
CA GLN A 540 -25.12 -5.46 -8.69
C GLN A 540 -25.43 -6.45 -9.81
N LEU A 541 -24.39 -7.00 -10.46
CA LEU A 541 -24.57 -7.99 -11.54
C LEU A 541 -25.22 -9.29 -11.04
N TYR A 542 -24.68 -9.88 -9.94
CA TYR A 542 -25.19 -11.17 -9.45
C TYR A 542 -26.60 -11.04 -8.88
N LEU A 543 -26.90 -9.93 -8.19
CA LEU A 543 -28.24 -9.67 -7.70
C LEU A 543 -29.23 -9.47 -8.88
N ALA A 544 -28.82 -8.75 -9.93
CA ALA A 544 -29.62 -8.61 -11.13
C ALA A 544 -29.91 -9.94 -11.80
N GLN A 545 -28.92 -10.81 -11.94
CA GLN A 545 -29.07 -12.14 -12.52
C GLN A 545 -30.02 -13.02 -11.70
N ALA A 546 -29.88 -12.99 -10.36
CA ALA A 546 -30.77 -13.75 -9.48
C ALA A 546 -32.22 -13.27 -9.56
N LEU A 547 -32.46 -11.96 -9.62
CA LEU A 547 -33.80 -11.39 -9.78
C LEU A 547 -34.40 -11.67 -11.16
N ASP A 548 -33.58 -11.69 -12.21
CA ASP A 548 -34.01 -12.05 -13.56
C ASP A 548 -34.45 -13.52 -13.63
N GLN A 549 -33.68 -14.44 -13.03
CA GLN A 549 -34.08 -15.86 -12.92
C GLN A 549 -35.38 -16.06 -12.15
N GLN A 550 -35.68 -15.19 -11.19
CA GLN A 550 -36.97 -15.18 -10.44
C GLN A 550 -38.10 -14.50 -11.23
N GLY A 551 -37.86 -14.05 -12.46
CA GLY A 551 -38.84 -13.34 -13.28
C GLY A 551 -39.11 -11.89 -12.85
N GLN A 552 -38.32 -11.33 -11.93
CA GLN A 552 -38.45 -9.95 -11.42
C GLN A 552 -37.75 -8.95 -12.33
N LEU A 553 -38.16 -8.92 -13.59
CA LEU A 553 -37.46 -8.19 -14.68
C LEU A 553 -37.16 -6.73 -14.36
N GLN A 554 -38.14 -5.98 -13.78
CA GLN A 554 -37.97 -4.56 -13.46
C GLN A 554 -37.00 -4.33 -12.30
N ALA A 555 -36.98 -5.24 -11.30
CA ALA A 555 -36.04 -5.18 -10.21
C ALA A 555 -34.62 -5.50 -10.71
N ALA A 556 -34.46 -6.52 -11.51
CA ALA A 556 -33.21 -6.90 -12.18
C ALA A 556 -32.64 -5.74 -13.00
N ALA A 557 -33.46 -5.10 -13.82
CA ALA A 557 -33.07 -3.99 -14.69
C ALA A 557 -32.48 -2.79 -13.89
N ARG A 558 -33.02 -2.50 -12.69
CA ARG A 558 -32.46 -1.44 -11.84
C ARG A 558 -31.01 -1.75 -11.45
N HIS A 559 -30.72 -2.98 -11.06
CA HIS A 559 -29.35 -3.40 -10.69
C HIS A 559 -28.44 -3.49 -11.91
N TYR A 560 -28.94 -3.96 -13.06
CA TYR A 560 -28.19 -3.94 -14.32
C TYR A 560 -27.80 -2.48 -14.74
N ARG A 561 -28.67 -1.49 -14.59
CA ARG A 561 -28.35 -0.09 -14.88
C ARG A 561 -27.21 0.41 -13.99
N VAL A 562 -27.25 0.17 -12.68
CA VAL A 562 -26.16 0.55 -11.75
C VAL A 562 -24.86 -0.15 -12.11
N TYR A 563 -24.92 -1.44 -12.48
CA TYR A 563 -23.75 -2.17 -12.97
C TYR A 563 -23.14 -1.50 -14.19
N LEU A 564 -23.94 -1.17 -15.20
CA LEU A 564 -23.50 -0.51 -16.45
C LEU A 564 -22.89 0.87 -16.18
N GLU A 565 -23.49 1.68 -15.32
CA GLU A 565 -22.98 2.97 -14.89
C GLU A 565 -21.61 2.85 -14.18
N THR A 566 -21.48 1.85 -13.31
CA THR A 566 -20.24 1.62 -12.58
C THR A 566 -19.10 1.19 -13.51
N ILE A 567 -19.38 0.30 -14.46
CA ILE A 567 -18.37 -0.14 -15.45
C ILE A 567 -17.97 1.03 -16.37
N ALA A 568 -18.93 1.83 -16.82
CA ALA A 568 -18.65 3.01 -17.64
C ALA A 568 -17.77 4.03 -16.92
N ALA A 569 -18.02 4.25 -15.62
CA ALA A 569 -17.25 5.18 -14.78
C ALA A 569 -15.79 4.71 -14.56
N ARG A 570 -15.57 3.40 -14.44
CA ARG A 570 -14.22 2.83 -14.24
C ARG A 570 -13.32 2.92 -15.48
N ARG A 571 -13.87 3.19 -16.67
CA ARG A 571 -13.14 3.15 -17.97
C ARG A 571 -12.34 1.85 -18.17
N ASP A 572 -12.80 0.78 -17.56
CA ASP A 572 -12.09 -0.49 -17.59
C ASP A 572 -12.31 -1.19 -18.94
N LYS A 573 -11.23 -1.43 -19.66
CA LYS A 573 -11.25 -2.15 -20.95
C LYS A 573 -11.02 -3.65 -20.75
N ASN A 574 -11.55 -4.23 -19.66
CA ASN A 574 -11.39 -5.66 -19.42
C ASN A 574 -12.23 -6.47 -20.42
N PRO A 575 -11.63 -7.24 -21.34
CA PRO A 575 -12.36 -8.05 -22.32
C PRO A 575 -13.32 -9.06 -21.66
N ALA A 576 -13.00 -9.56 -20.47
CA ALA A 576 -13.84 -10.51 -19.73
C ALA A 576 -15.20 -9.91 -19.29
N ALA A 577 -15.33 -8.59 -19.29
CA ALA A 577 -16.58 -7.91 -18.96
C ALA A 577 -17.52 -7.76 -20.17
N THR A 578 -17.09 -8.04 -21.41
CA THR A 578 -17.89 -7.80 -22.63
C THR A 578 -19.20 -8.57 -22.64
N GLY A 579 -19.17 -9.86 -22.36
CA GLY A 579 -20.38 -10.68 -22.27
C GLY A 579 -21.39 -10.21 -21.21
N PRO A 580 -20.99 -10.05 -19.95
CA PRO A 580 -21.85 -9.51 -18.90
C PRO A 580 -22.44 -8.12 -19.18
N VAL A 581 -21.65 -7.21 -19.79
CA VAL A 581 -22.12 -5.87 -20.18
C VAL A 581 -23.18 -5.97 -21.28
N LEU A 582 -22.97 -6.79 -22.29
CA LEU A 582 -23.92 -7.02 -23.36
C LEU A 582 -25.24 -7.61 -22.82
N ALA A 583 -25.14 -8.66 -21.99
CA ALA A 583 -26.30 -9.24 -21.36
C ALA A 583 -27.09 -8.22 -20.54
N ALA A 584 -26.40 -7.39 -19.76
CA ALA A 584 -27.02 -6.32 -18.99
C ALA A 584 -27.75 -5.28 -19.87
N LEU A 585 -27.14 -4.87 -21.00
CA LEU A 585 -27.75 -3.95 -21.95
C LEU A 585 -29.04 -4.53 -22.55
N ILE A 586 -29.00 -5.78 -22.97
CA ILE A 586 -30.18 -6.49 -23.53
C ILE A 586 -31.27 -6.60 -22.45
N LYS A 587 -30.93 -7.02 -21.24
CA LYS A 587 -31.92 -7.20 -20.15
C LYS A 587 -32.57 -5.88 -19.70
N VAL A 588 -31.81 -4.77 -19.71
CA VAL A 588 -32.38 -3.45 -19.48
C VAL A 588 -33.36 -3.07 -20.60
N ALA A 589 -33.00 -3.34 -21.87
CA ALA A 589 -33.86 -3.08 -22.99
C ALA A 589 -35.13 -3.96 -22.99
N ASP A 590 -35.02 -5.23 -22.62
CA ASP A 590 -36.16 -6.14 -22.42
C ASP A 590 -37.13 -5.60 -21.35
N ALA A 591 -36.61 -5.09 -20.25
CA ALA A 591 -37.40 -4.52 -19.19
C ALA A 591 -38.11 -3.21 -19.63
N ASP A 592 -37.43 -2.35 -20.39
CA ASP A 592 -38.02 -1.14 -20.95
C ASP A 592 -39.10 -1.47 -21.99
N ALA A 593 -38.90 -2.49 -22.83
CA ALA A 593 -39.89 -2.99 -23.77
C ALA A 593 -41.16 -3.54 -23.08
N ALA A 594 -40.98 -4.27 -21.97
CA ALA A 594 -42.07 -4.84 -21.20
C ALA A 594 -43.00 -3.80 -20.57
N VAL A 595 -42.54 -2.59 -20.33
CA VAL A 595 -43.33 -1.44 -19.80
C VAL A 595 -43.66 -0.42 -20.89
N ASN A 596 -43.54 -0.79 -22.17
CA ASN A 596 -43.78 0.06 -23.35
C ASN A 596 -42.95 1.35 -23.42
N HIS A 597 -41.77 1.37 -22.83
CA HIS A 597 -40.76 2.42 -23.01
C HIS A 597 -39.98 2.18 -24.31
N THR A 598 -40.71 2.21 -25.47
CA THR A 598 -40.20 1.76 -26.76
C THR A 598 -38.95 2.51 -27.23
N ALA A 599 -38.86 3.83 -26.96
CA ALA A 599 -37.68 4.62 -27.33
C ALA A 599 -36.41 4.21 -26.54
N ASP A 600 -36.54 3.92 -25.28
CA ASP A 600 -35.42 3.51 -24.43
C ASP A 600 -35.00 2.05 -24.72
N ALA A 601 -35.98 1.16 -24.96
CA ALA A 601 -35.72 -0.20 -25.41
C ALA A 601 -34.95 -0.21 -26.75
N SER A 602 -35.39 0.57 -27.74
CA SER A 602 -34.71 0.69 -29.04
C SER A 602 -33.27 1.19 -28.89
N LYS A 603 -33.04 2.21 -28.06
CA LYS A 603 -31.69 2.70 -27.76
C LYS A 603 -30.83 1.62 -27.06
N GLY A 604 -31.41 0.88 -26.11
CA GLY A 604 -30.74 -0.19 -25.39
C GLY A 604 -30.24 -1.31 -26.30
N TYR A 605 -31.12 -1.85 -27.16
CA TYR A 605 -30.72 -2.88 -28.13
C TYR A 605 -29.69 -2.37 -29.16
N SER A 606 -29.87 -1.13 -29.65
CA SER A 606 -28.91 -0.52 -30.58
C SER A 606 -27.55 -0.28 -29.91
N ALA A 607 -27.55 0.11 -28.62
CA ALA A 607 -26.34 0.25 -27.83
C ALA A 607 -25.64 -1.09 -27.61
N ALA A 608 -26.40 -2.16 -27.40
CA ALA A 608 -25.88 -3.53 -27.26
C ALA A 608 -25.14 -3.97 -28.55
N ALA A 609 -25.79 -3.81 -29.73
CA ALA A 609 -25.18 -4.15 -31.01
C ALA A 609 -23.91 -3.29 -31.29
N GLY A 610 -23.99 -1.98 -31.07
CA GLY A 610 -22.83 -1.08 -31.26
C GLY A 610 -21.70 -1.29 -30.25
N PHE A 611 -22.00 -1.79 -29.04
CA PHE A 611 -20.98 -2.17 -28.05
C PHE A 611 -20.23 -3.42 -28.51
N ALA A 612 -20.94 -4.47 -28.95
CA ALA A 612 -20.34 -5.72 -29.42
C ALA A 612 -19.49 -5.50 -30.70
N GLU A 613 -19.98 -4.66 -31.63
CA GLU A 613 -19.22 -4.26 -32.83
C GLU A 613 -17.88 -3.59 -32.47
N LYS A 614 -17.92 -2.62 -31.55
CA LYS A 614 -16.71 -1.91 -31.08
C LYS A 614 -15.74 -2.81 -30.33
N ALA A 615 -16.25 -3.80 -29.60
CA ALA A 615 -15.44 -4.79 -28.92
C ALA A 615 -14.80 -5.82 -29.87
N GLY A 616 -15.29 -5.92 -31.12
CA GLY A 616 -14.83 -6.90 -32.11
C GLY A 616 -15.36 -8.33 -31.87
N GLU A 617 -16.36 -8.47 -30.98
CA GLU A 617 -16.94 -9.74 -30.55
C GLU A 617 -18.09 -10.15 -31.51
N LYS A 618 -17.75 -10.77 -32.62
CA LYS A 618 -18.68 -11.05 -33.71
C LYS A 618 -19.88 -11.91 -33.31
N THR A 619 -19.69 -12.93 -32.50
CA THR A 619 -20.78 -13.77 -31.99
C THR A 619 -21.76 -12.94 -31.12
N LEU A 620 -21.23 -12.07 -30.27
CA LEU A 620 -22.07 -11.22 -29.45
C LEU A 620 -22.74 -10.08 -30.23
N GLU A 621 -22.10 -9.62 -31.32
CA GLU A 621 -22.69 -8.65 -32.26
C GLU A 621 -23.91 -9.28 -32.97
N SER A 622 -23.80 -10.52 -33.48
CA SER A 622 -24.93 -11.26 -34.10
C SER A 622 -26.09 -11.43 -33.14
N LEU A 623 -25.80 -11.89 -31.90
CA LEU A 623 -26.82 -12.07 -30.87
C LEU A 623 -27.59 -10.75 -30.58
N ALA A 624 -26.87 -9.64 -30.42
CA ALA A 624 -27.49 -8.33 -30.16
C ALA A 624 -28.35 -7.84 -31.33
N LEU A 625 -27.92 -8.11 -32.57
CA LEU A 625 -28.68 -7.75 -33.77
C LEU A 625 -29.96 -8.58 -33.92
N VAL A 626 -29.96 -9.88 -33.53
CA VAL A 626 -31.15 -10.70 -33.49
C VAL A 626 -32.17 -10.17 -32.48
N HIS A 627 -31.73 -9.84 -31.26
CA HIS A 627 -32.62 -9.19 -30.25
C HIS A 627 -33.19 -7.87 -30.75
N LEU A 628 -32.37 -7.05 -31.42
CA LEU A 628 -32.83 -5.81 -32.04
C LEU A 628 -33.88 -6.07 -33.11
N ALA A 629 -33.67 -7.10 -33.99
CA ALA A 629 -34.59 -7.46 -35.04
C ALA A 629 -35.96 -7.93 -34.47
N ASP A 630 -35.93 -8.78 -33.45
CA ASP A 630 -37.15 -9.26 -32.80
C ASP A 630 -37.95 -8.10 -32.16
N PHE A 631 -37.24 -7.14 -31.56
CA PHE A 631 -37.87 -5.94 -31.00
C PHE A 631 -38.46 -5.06 -32.10
N GLN A 632 -37.73 -4.79 -33.19
CA GLN A 632 -38.18 -3.99 -34.33
C GLN A 632 -39.42 -4.61 -35.01
N GLU A 633 -39.43 -5.95 -35.16
CA GLU A 633 -40.61 -6.66 -35.67
C GLU A 633 -41.86 -6.44 -34.80
N LYS A 634 -41.71 -6.54 -33.46
CA LYS A 634 -42.79 -6.31 -32.53
C LYS A 634 -43.32 -4.85 -32.55
N GLN A 635 -42.45 -3.90 -32.92
CA GLN A 635 -42.82 -2.50 -33.12
C GLN A 635 -43.34 -2.19 -34.53
N SER A 636 -43.53 -3.19 -35.39
CA SER A 636 -43.94 -3.08 -36.79
C SER A 636 -42.93 -2.33 -37.68
N ASP A 637 -41.69 -2.19 -37.24
CA ASP A 637 -40.55 -1.71 -38.05
C ASP A 637 -39.98 -2.96 -38.84
N ILE A 638 -40.76 -3.39 -39.81
CA ILE A 638 -40.44 -4.61 -40.60
C ILE A 638 -39.16 -4.42 -41.39
N ARG A 639 -38.94 -3.22 -41.94
CA ARG A 639 -37.69 -2.93 -42.68
C ARG A 639 -36.47 -2.96 -41.80
N GLY A 640 -36.53 -2.35 -40.63
CA GLY A 640 -35.44 -2.38 -39.65
C GLY A 640 -35.15 -3.81 -39.20
N ALA A 641 -36.19 -4.59 -38.86
CA ALA A 641 -36.07 -5.99 -38.48
C ALA A 641 -35.36 -6.84 -39.54
N ALA A 642 -35.78 -6.73 -40.83
CA ALA A 642 -35.14 -7.43 -41.94
C ALA A 642 -33.64 -7.06 -42.06
N GLN A 643 -33.29 -5.80 -41.95
CA GLN A 643 -31.88 -5.35 -42.03
C GLN A 643 -31.05 -5.89 -40.86
N SER A 644 -31.58 -5.87 -39.66
CA SER A 644 -30.89 -6.38 -38.46
C SER A 644 -30.65 -7.91 -38.57
N TYR A 645 -31.66 -8.69 -38.95
CA TYR A 645 -31.48 -10.10 -39.22
C TYR A 645 -30.46 -10.38 -40.32
N GLN A 646 -30.55 -9.69 -41.47
CA GLN A 646 -29.63 -9.88 -42.60
C GLN A 646 -28.19 -9.56 -42.21
N ARG A 647 -27.98 -8.51 -41.41
CA ARG A 647 -26.65 -8.18 -40.90
C ARG A 647 -26.12 -9.25 -39.92
N ALA A 648 -26.96 -9.76 -39.02
CA ALA A 648 -26.59 -10.86 -38.11
C ALA A 648 -26.12 -12.08 -38.91
N LEU A 649 -26.92 -12.54 -39.90
CA LEU A 649 -26.60 -13.69 -40.74
C LEU A 649 -25.34 -13.50 -41.61
N GLN A 650 -25.02 -12.26 -42.04
CA GLN A 650 -23.76 -11.97 -42.74
C GLN A 650 -22.56 -12.11 -41.80
N ILE A 651 -22.69 -11.76 -40.52
CA ILE A 651 -21.66 -11.96 -39.51
C ILE A 651 -21.48 -13.46 -39.24
N ASP A 652 -22.58 -14.19 -39.09
CA ASP A 652 -22.59 -15.61 -38.77
C ASP A 652 -21.92 -16.48 -39.87
N ALA A 653 -21.97 -16.05 -41.12
CA ALA A 653 -21.26 -16.73 -42.21
C ALA A 653 -19.74 -16.87 -41.99
N GLY A 654 -19.16 -16.04 -41.14
CA GLY A 654 -17.74 -16.07 -40.74
C GLY A 654 -17.45 -16.71 -39.40
N LEU A 655 -18.47 -17.20 -38.66
CA LEU A 655 -18.32 -17.75 -37.31
C LEU A 655 -18.15 -19.29 -37.34
N SER A 656 -17.50 -19.79 -36.29
CA SER A 656 -17.28 -21.21 -36.05
C SER A 656 -18.30 -21.87 -35.12
N ASP A 657 -19.37 -21.15 -34.74
CA ASP A 657 -20.43 -21.65 -33.86
C ASP A 657 -21.67 -22.11 -34.64
N PRO A 658 -21.79 -23.42 -34.94
CA PRO A 658 -22.88 -23.94 -35.76
C PRO A 658 -24.25 -23.81 -35.08
N ARG A 659 -24.33 -23.84 -33.71
CA ARG A 659 -25.62 -23.78 -33.02
C ARG A 659 -26.21 -22.37 -33.08
N SER A 660 -25.42 -21.36 -32.75
CA SER A 660 -25.83 -19.98 -32.85
C SER A 660 -26.26 -19.62 -34.27
N THR A 661 -25.39 -19.91 -35.25
CA THR A 661 -25.66 -19.66 -36.67
C THR A 661 -26.95 -20.33 -37.16
N ALA A 662 -27.17 -21.58 -36.80
CA ALA A 662 -28.40 -22.31 -37.21
C ALA A 662 -29.65 -21.71 -36.54
N SER A 663 -29.58 -21.33 -35.29
CA SER A 663 -30.67 -20.67 -34.58
C SER A 663 -31.05 -19.34 -35.25
N ASP A 664 -30.09 -18.56 -35.65
CA ASP A 664 -30.34 -17.25 -36.29
C ASP A 664 -30.96 -17.41 -37.68
N TRP A 665 -30.53 -18.41 -38.46
CA TRP A 665 -31.21 -18.78 -39.71
C TRP A 665 -32.65 -19.32 -39.48
N PHE A 666 -32.89 -20.05 -38.43
CA PHE A 666 -34.22 -20.49 -38.04
C PHE A 666 -35.11 -19.28 -37.65
N ASN A 667 -34.63 -18.36 -36.84
CA ASN A 667 -35.33 -17.16 -36.42
C ASN A 667 -35.68 -16.27 -37.64
N TYR A 668 -34.74 -16.11 -38.58
CA TYR A 668 -34.97 -15.39 -39.82
C TYR A 668 -36.02 -16.08 -40.71
N ALA A 669 -36.01 -17.41 -40.83
CA ALA A 669 -37.02 -18.15 -41.54
C ALA A 669 -38.42 -17.97 -40.96
N GLN A 670 -38.53 -17.97 -39.61
CA GLN A 670 -39.82 -17.69 -38.94
C GLN A 670 -40.27 -16.22 -39.15
N PHE A 671 -39.33 -15.25 -39.13
CA PHE A 671 -39.61 -13.86 -39.46
C PHE A 671 -40.17 -13.78 -40.91
N LEU A 672 -39.50 -14.32 -41.91
CA LEU A 672 -39.98 -14.32 -43.29
C LEU A 672 -41.38 -14.93 -43.42
N ARG A 673 -41.69 -16.00 -42.65
CA ARG A 673 -43.00 -16.65 -42.63
C ARG A 673 -44.06 -15.73 -42.05
N ARG A 674 -43.79 -15.07 -40.94
CA ARG A 674 -44.71 -14.11 -40.33
C ARG A 674 -45.02 -12.91 -41.25
N GLN A 675 -44.00 -12.49 -42.05
CA GLN A 675 -44.12 -11.43 -43.02
C GLN A 675 -44.66 -11.94 -44.40
N GLN A 676 -45.25 -13.13 -44.42
CA GLN A 676 -45.90 -13.75 -45.61
C GLN A 676 -44.99 -13.79 -46.87
N GLN A 677 -43.69 -13.85 -46.68
CA GLN A 677 -42.74 -13.99 -47.77
C GLN A 677 -42.91 -15.36 -48.43
N PRO A 678 -42.55 -15.51 -49.75
CA PRO A 678 -42.69 -16.78 -50.46
C PRO A 678 -42.04 -17.94 -49.69
N GLU A 679 -42.83 -19.01 -49.47
CA GLU A 679 -42.46 -20.18 -48.63
C GLU A 679 -41.17 -20.85 -49.11
N ARG A 680 -40.80 -20.71 -50.41
CA ARG A 680 -39.52 -21.20 -50.96
C ARG A 680 -38.29 -20.59 -50.23
N TYR A 681 -38.32 -19.33 -49.81
CA TYR A 681 -37.24 -18.73 -49.05
C TYR A 681 -37.22 -19.22 -47.60
N VAL A 682 -38.38 -19.37 -46.99
CA VAL A 682 -38.56 -19.97 -45.66
C VAL A 682 -37.98 -21.36 -45.60
N PHE A 683 -38.36 -22.19 -46.60
CA PHE A 683 -37.86 -23.57 -46.70
C PHE A 683 -36.35 -23.64 -46.96
N ALA A 684 -35.81 -22.77 -47.81
CA ALA A 684 -34.37 -22.71 -48.08
C ALA A 684 -33.56 -22.33 -46.81
N CYS A 685 -34.03 -21.36 -46.04
CA CYS A 685 -33.39 -20.96 -44.79
C CYS A 685 -33.46 -22.08 -43.73
N LEU A 686 -34.62 -22.75 -43.58
CA LEU A 686 -34.77 -23.90 -42.67
C LEU A 686 -33.92 -25.08 -43.04
N LEU A 687 -33.80 -25.37 -44.34
CA LEU A 687 -32.92 -26.42 -44.88
C LEU A 687 -31.46 -26.10 -44.63
N HIS A 688 -31.09 -24.82 -44.79
CA HIS A 688 -29.71 -24.32 -44.47
C HIS A 688 -29.39 -24.48 -42.98
N SER A 689 -30.30 -24.05 -42.11
CA SER A 689 -30.18 -24.23 -40.66
C SER A 689 -30.04 -25.70 -40.25
N GLU A 690 -30.86 -26.60 -40.81
CA GLU A 690 -30.77 -28.04 -40.58
C GLU A 690 -29.43 -28.63 -41.02
N ASN A 691 -28.94 -28.24 -42.20
CA ASN A 691 -27.64 -28.68 -42.72
C ASN A 691 -26.46 -28.25 -41.82
N ILE A 692 -26.52 -27.08 -41.23
CA ILE A 692 -25.52 -26.62 -40.26
C ILE A 692 -25.49 -27.51 -39.02
N LEU A 693 -26.64 -27.97 -38.55
CA LEU A 693 -26.76 -28.81 -37.36
C LEU A 693 -26.56 -30.32 -37.60
N GLN A 694 -26.41 -30.80 -38.86
CA GLN A 694 -26.30 -32.24 -39.14
C GLN A 694 -25.21 -32.95 -38.36
N ASN A 695 -24.09 -32.25 -38.08
CA ASN A 695 -22.97 -32.79 -37.32
C ASN A 695 -22.96 -32.36 -35.86
N THR A 696 -24.04 -31.70 -35.38
CA THR A 696 -24.17 -31.15 -34.02
C THR A 696 -25.52 -31.58 -33.43
N PRO A 697 -25.69 -32.86 -33.04
CA PRO A 697 -26.98 -33.38 -32.58
C PRO A 697 -27.37 -32.69 -31.28
N GLY A 698 -28.69 -32.35 -31.16
CA GLY A 698 -29.29 -31.68 -30.03
C GLY A 698 -30.77 -31.43 -30.24
N ASP A 699 -31.45 -30.87 -29.26
CA ASP A 699 -32.88 -30.55 -29.33
C ASP A 699 -33.17 -29.49 -30.40
N GLU A 700 -32.22 -28.61 -30.69
CA GLU A 700 -32.32 -27.60 -31.75
C GLU A 700 -32.51 -28.22 -33.11
N LEU A 701 -31.79 -29.31 -33.41
CA LEU A 701 -31.95 -30.04 -34.68
C LEU A 701 -33.38 -30.57 -34.83
N THR A 702 -33.98 -31.06 -33.77
CA THR A 702 -35.37 -31.58 -33.79
C THR A 702 -36.36 -30.46 -34.12
N VAL A 703 -36.23 -29.28 -33.50
CA VAL A 703 -37.09 -28.11 -33.74
C VAL A 703 -36.92 -27.60 -35.17
N VAL A 704 -35.70 -27.46 -35.66
CA VAL A 704 -35.41 -27.00 -37.02
C VAL A 704 -35.94 -28.02 -38.04
N SER A 705 -35.72 -29.31 -37.84
CA SER A 705 -36.21 -30.39 -38.71
C SER A 705 -37.74 -30.44 -38.79
N GLN A 706 -38.43 -30.20 -37.64
CA GLN A 706 -39.89 -30.10 -37.63
C GLN A 706 -40.36 -28.90 -38.45
N GLY A 707 -39.80 -27.71 -38.22
CA GLY A 707 -40.12 -26.52 -38.99
C GLY A 707 -39.89 -26.66 -40.48
N ARG A 708 -38.80 -27.36 -40.88
CA ARG A 708 -38.49 -27.67 -42.26
C ARG A 708 -39.53 -28.63 -42.87
N LYS A 709 -39.92 -29.71 -42.17
CA LYS A 709 -40.94 -30.66 -42.65
C LYS A 709 -42.30 -29.96 -42.89
N GLU A 710 -42.69 -29.08 -42.01
CA GLU A 710 -43.91 -28.28 -42.16
C GLU A 710 -43.84 -27.35 -43.36
N SER A 711 -42.67 -26.71 -43.62
CA SER A 711 -42.47 -25.87 -44.79
C SER A 711 -42.47 -26.68 -46.09
N GLU A 712 -41.86 -27.87 -46.05
CA GLU A 712 -41.86 -28.81 -47.19
C GLU A 712 -43.30 -29.26 -47.57
N ALA A 713 -44.13 -29.55 -46.57
CA ALA A 713 -45.52 -29.91 -46.79
C ALA A 713 -46.32 -28.78 -47.44
N ARG A 714 -46.03 -27.54 -47.10
CA ARG A 714 -46.69 -26.34 -47.68
C ARG A 714 -46.26 -26.12 -49.14
N LEU A 715 -44.99 -26.38 -49.48
CA LEU A 715 -44.46 -26.20 -50.81
C LEU A 715 -44.85 -27.34 -51.77
N GLY A 716 -45.10 -28.54 -51.27
CA GLY A 716 -45.46 -29.70 -52.07
C GLY A 716 -44.37 -30.04 -53.16
N LYS A 717 -44.80 -30.06 -54.44
CA LYS A 717 -43.88 -30.41 -55.56
C LYS A 717 -42.75 -29.36 -55.75
N GLU A 718 -42.92 -28.10 -55.33
CA GLU A 718 -41.89 -27.05 -55.45
C GLU A 718 -40.70 -27.30 -54.53
N ALA A 719 -40.86 -28.03 -53.41
CA ALA A 719 -39.79 -28.37 -52.49
C ALA A 719 -38.61 -29.07 -53.20
N THR A 720 -38.89 -29.90 -54.19
CA THR A 720 -37.86 -30.62 -54.99
C THR A 720 -37.00 -29.62 -55.78
N ALA A 721 -37.58 -28.53 -56.28
CA ALA A 721 -36.83 -27.46 -56.96
C ALA A 721 -35.92 -26.71 -56.04
N VAL A 722 -36.41 -26.37 -54.83
CA VAL A 722 -35.60 -25.68 -53.80
C VAL A 722 -34.44 -26.55 -53.33
N ARG A 723 -34.63 -27.87 -53.19
CA ARG A 723 -33.54 -28.82 -52.82
C ARG A 723 -32.42 -28.89 -53.86
N ARG A 724 -32.68 -28.52 -55.14
CA ARG A 724 -31.64 -28.49 -56.18
C ARG A 724 -30.72 -27.32 -56.13
N ASP A 725 -31.19 -26.17 -55.68
CA ASP A 725 -30.39 -24.95 -55.49
C ASP A 725 -30.82 -24.23 -54.22
N PRO A 726 -30.58 -24.79 -53.04
CA PRO A 726 -30.90 -24.13 -51.78
C PRO A 726 -30.02 -22.93 -51.55
N GLY A 727 -28.73 -22.94 -51.95
CA GLY A 727 -27.77 -21.85 -51.70
C GLY A 727 -28.11 -20.55 -52.44
N GLY A 728 -28.58 -20.66 -53.68
CA GLY A 728 -29.04 -19.50 -54.46
C GLY A 728 -30.25 -18.81 -53.84
N LEU A 729 -31.20 -19.59 -53.31
CA LEU A 729 -32.37 -19.04 -52.61
C LEU A 729 -32.04 -18.46 -51.23
N VAL A 730 -31.11 -19.08 -50.51
CA VAL A 730 -30.56 -18.53 -49.25
C VAL A 730 -29.91 -17.16 -49.52
N ALA A 731 -29.04 -17.05 -50.53
CA ALA A 731 -28.42 -15.79 -50.91
C ALA A 731 -29.44 -14.73 -51.34
N GLN A 732 -30.45 -15.12 -52.11
CA GLN A 732 -31.54 -14.22 -52.52
C GLN A 732 -32.35 -13.76 -51.31
N SER A 733 -32.58 -14.61 -50.32
CA SER A 733 -33.33 -14.25 -49.11
C SER A 733 -32.66 -13.09 -48.31
N LEU A 734 -31.34 -13.01 -48.33
CA LEU A 734 -30.57 -11.95 -47.68
C LEU A 734 -30.70 -10.55 -48.36
N HIS A 735 -31.22 -10.54 -49.58
CA HIS A 735 -31.45 -9.30 -50.37
C HIS A 735 -32.92 -8.96 -50.54
N LEU A 736 -33.83 -9.70 -49.88
CA LEU A 736 -35.26 -9.39 -49.94
C LEU A 736 -35.55 -8.01 -49.33
N GLN A 737 -36.22 -7.18 -50.14
CA GLN A 737 -36.81 -5.93 -49.60
C GLN A 737 -38.14 -6.28 -48.92
N VAL A 738 -38.06 -6.64 -47.64
CA VAL A 738 -39.27 -6.97 -46.86
C VAL A 738 -39.90 -5.65 -46.47
N SER A 739 -41.08 -5.35 -46.97
CA SER A 739 -41.92 -4.20 -46.57
C SER A 739 -43.13 -4.71 -45.80
N ALA A 740 -43.62 -3.92 -44.86
CA ALA A 740 -44.92 -4.19 -44.27
C ALA A 740 -45.99 -4.22 -45.35
N LEU A 741 -46.80 -5.26 -45.35
CA LEU A 741 -47.97 -5.35 -46.21
C LEU A 741 -49.04 -4.38 -45.81
#